data_d4230e8873875d33a76cc5dd4800d724
#
_entry.id   d4230e8873875d33a76cc5dd4800d724
#
_cell.length_a   1.000
_cell.length_b   1.000
_cell.length_c   1.000
_cell.angle_alpha   90.00
_cell.angle_beta   90.00
_cell.angle_gamma   90.00
#
_symmetry.space_group_name_H-M   'P 1'
#
loop_
_entity.id
_entity.type
_entity.pdbx_description
1 polymer ?
#
loop_
_entity_poly.entity_id
_entity_poly.type
_entity_poly.pdbx_seq_one_letter_code
_entity_poly.pdbx_strand_id
1 'polypeptide(L)'
;EGDLIGSVAVLDYEELTDKNYNTYSLDNMQAYVSGFNGNSLWGMDGDNNQGYLVLIDGVPRAANNILPTEISTITFLKSAQAVVLYGSRAAKGAILITTKRGTNDGLSVSVRANTGVHVAKAYPEYLGAAEYMTYYNEALANDGKPALYTQDEIYYHSAGLNPYRYPDINYYSSEYINKAYNRSDVTAEISGGGGRAHFYSNISYYNQGDFLKVGEAANNNTSRFNVRGNVDVKLNDFIKAYINANTTFYDSKSGKGNYWEAAATMRPNFPQHAAPLIPIDLIDPNATAAWDLVNASGNIITMNGQRYFLAGTQQNKTHVFGDMYAAGRSKWTSRQFQFDAGVEIDLGRVLKGLTFKTVYAVDYATSYSTSYDNEYAIYTPTWSMYNGKEYITDLKQEGLDKKSGNQNINGSDADMTMLWTGQFNYDRTFAAKHNVSAMLVAGAFRQTLAGEYHRVANANLGILASYNYDHRYYFDFSGAAVHSAKLAPGHRGAFSPSVTLGWKIGNEAWMDGSDFDDLTVSVSGSILNQDIDIAGYYLYAPTWVTDRWGYGWADGADSQYAVSTRGANELLDFIKRKEFSVNVNGALFDRTLTFDASYFIQSMEGYLIDNTTTWPSHMATSYPDQSFIPWMNYNNNGRTGLDLSINYNKTFGDFALSFGLNTTIYETLATRRDEVYT
;
A
#
# COMPACT_ATOMS: atom_id res chain seq x y z
N GLU A 1 -8.67 29.05 4.45
CA GLU A 1 -7.34 28.89 3.86
C GLU A 1 -6.43 29.85 4.59
N GLY A 2 -5.67 29.36 5.57
CA GLY A 2 -4.69 30.18 6.29
C GLY A 2 -3.41 30.32 5.46
N ASP A 3 -2.60 31.33 5.75
CA ASP A 3 -1.26 31.51 5.20
C ASP A 3 -0.36 30.38 5.71
N LEU A 4 -0.44 29.19 5.11
CA LEU A 4 0.40 28.04 5.44
C LEU A 4 1.85 28.34 5.10
N ILE A 5 2.67 28.45 6.11
CA ILE A 5 4.11 28.63 5.96
C ILE A 5 4.78 27.28 6.22
N GLY A 6 5.02 26.50 5.17
CA GLY A 6 5.67 25.19 5.27
C GLY A 6 5.73 24.47 3.93
N SER A 7 6.38 23.31 3.88
CA SER A 7 6.45 22.50 2.67
C SER A 7 5.15 21.72 2.46
N VAL A 8 4.27 22.28 1.64
CA VAL A 8 2.97 21.76 1.27
C VAL A 8 2.83 21.81 -0.25
N ALA A 9 2.35 20.76 -0.86
CA ALA A 9 1.98 20.74 -2.29
C ALA A 9 0.49 20.47 -2.42
N VAL A 10 -0.20 21.24 -3.25
CA VAL A 10 -1.65 21.06 -3.53
C VAL A 10 -1.81 20.78 -5.02
N LEU A 11 -2.50 19.69 -5.33
CA LEU A 11 -2.92 19.35 -6.69
C LEU A 11 -4.41 19.59 -6.85
N ASP A 12 -4.79 20.36 -7.85
CA ASP A 12 -6.14 20.34 -8.39
C ASP A 12 -6.31 19.03 -9.18
N TYR A 13 -6.93 18.05 -8.53
CA TYR A 13 -7.04 16.72 -9.09
C TYR A 13 -8.16 16.63 -10.13
N GLU A 14 -9.16 17.48 -10.05
CA GLU A 14 -10.23 17.55 -11.02
C GLU A 14 -9.69 18.00 -12.39
N GLU A 15 -8.88 19.06 -12.42
CA GLU A 15 -8.20 19.51 -13.64
C GLU A 15 -7.26 18.42 -14.20
N LEU A 16 -6.56 17.70 -13.32
CA LEU A 16 -5.65 16.64 -13.73
C LEU A 16 -6.39 15.45 -14.36
N THR A 17 -7.53 15.04 -13.80
CA THR A 17 -8.32 13.91 -14.31
C THR A 17 -9.05 14.25 -15.62
N ASP A 18 -9.39 15.49 -15.85
CA ASP A 18 -9.96 15.94 -17.11
C ASP A 18 -8.96 15.86 -18.27
N LYS A 19 -7.67 16.05 -17.98
CA LYS A 19 -6.58 15.96 -18.96
C LYS A 19 -5.97 14.56 -19.08
N ASN A 20 -5.96 13.76 -17.99
CA ASN A 20 -5.28 12.47 -17.89
C ASN A 20 -6.20 11.39 -17.31
N TYR A 21 -6.83 10.61 -18.18
CA TYR A 21 -7.79 9.56 -17.80
C TYR A 21 -7.21 8.35 -17.07
N ASN A 22 -5.89 8.23 -16.96
CA ASN A 22 -5.20 7.03 -16.50
C ASN A 22 -4.65 7.10 -15.08
N THR A 23 -5.04 8.10 -14.30
CA THR A 23 -4.59 8.26 -12.92
C THR A 23 -5.49 7.49 -11.97
N TYR A 24 -5.19 6.20 -11.76
CA TYR A 24 -6.03 5.30 -10.97
C TYR A 24 -5.54 5.05 -9.54
N SER A 25 -4.39 5.60 -9.15
CA SER A 25 -3.85 5.47 -7.81
C SER A 25 -3.01 6.68 -7.42
N LEU A 26 -2.79 6.87 -6.11
CA LEU A 26 -1.88 7.90 -5.62
C LEU A 26 -0.45 7.71 -6.13
N ASP A 27 -0.02 6.47 -6.41
CA ASP A 27 1.34 6.20 -6.90
C ASP A 27 1.63 6.94 -8.21
N ASN A 28 0.60 7.17 -9.03
CA ASN A 28 0.73 7.93 -10.27
C ASN A 28 0.99 9.43 -10.04
N MET A 29 0.80 9.93 -8.82
CA MET A 29 1.01 11.34 -8.47
C MET A 29 2.49 11.69 -8.22
N GLN A 30 3.38 10.71 -8.15
CA GLN A 30 4.81 10.94 -7.91
C GLN A 30 5.46 11.89 -8.95
N ALA A 31 4.95 11.90 -10.18
CA ALA A 31 5.46 12.80 -11.23
C ALA A 31 5.02 14.26 -11.05
N TYR A 32 3.95 14.52 -10.30
CA TYR A 32 3.34 15.84 -10.14
C TYR A 32 3.73 16.53 -8.83
N VAL A 33 4.31 15.80 -7.89
CA VAL A 33 4.64 16.31 -6.55
C VAL A 33 6.07 15.99 -6.20
N SER A 34 6.87 17.02 -5.99
CA SER A 34 8.22 16.85 -5.45
C SER A 34 8.16 16.25 -4.04
N GLY A 35 9.14 15.43 -3.69
CA GLY A 35 9.21 14.76 -2.38
C GLY A 35 8.28 13.58 -2.18
N PHE A 36 7.48 13.22 -3.16
CA PHE A 36 6.60 12.04 -3.12
C PHE A 36 7.06 10.99 -4.13
N ASN A 37 7.29 9.75 -3.68
CA ASN A 37 7.75 8.63 -4.51
C ASN A 37 6.77 7.45 -4.57
N GLY A 38 5.50 7.67 -4.23
CA GLY A 38 4.47 6.64 -4.14
C GLY A 38 4.41 5.93 -2.78
N ASN A 39 5.54 5.67 -2.15
CA ASN A 39 5.63 4.95 -0.86
C ASN A 39 5.95 5.86 0.32
N SER A 40 6.61 6.98 0.09
CA SER A 40 7.06 7.89 1.14
C SER A 40 6.99 9.35 0.76
N LEU A 41 6.93 10.21 1.77
CA LEU A 41 7.15 11.65 1.68
C LEU A 41 8.54 11.97 2.23
N TRP A 42 9.36 12.70 1.44
CA TRP A 42 10.76 13.01 1.78
C TRP A 42 11.59 11.78 2.15
N GLY A 43 11.28 10.62 1.54
CA GLY A 43 11.97 9.36 1.77
C GLY A 43 11.76 8.75 3.16
N MET A 44 10.73 9.16 3.89
CA MET A 44 10.45 8.65 5.24
C MET A 44 9.65 7.35 5.18
N ASP A 45 10.32 6.26 4.86
CA ASP A 45 9.73 4.93 4.91
C ASP A 45 9.66 4.41 6.35
N GLY A 46 8.68 3.57 6.65
CA GLY A 46 8.59 2.85 7.90
C GLY A 46 9.16 1.45 7.79
N ASP A 47 9.89 1.02 8.78
CA ASP A 47 10.38 -0.37 8.90
C ASP A 47 9.22 -1.38 8.93
N ASN A 48 8.01 -0.95 9.26
CA ASN A 48 6.80 -1.78 9.38
C ASN A 48 5.71 -1.44 8.34
N ASN A 49 6.05 -0.95 7.16
CA ASN A 49 5.13 -0.47 6.14
C ASN A 49 4.16 0.63 6.63
N GLN A 50 4.50 1.33 7.69
CA GLN A 50 3.75 2.46 8.21
C GLN A 50 4.34 3.75 7.61
N GLY A 51 3.90 4.09 6.41
CA GLY A 51 4.29 5.31 5.71
C GLY A 51 3.53 6.56 6.20
N TYR A 52 3.21 7.44 5.26
CA TYR A 52 2.43 8.65 5.52
C TYR A 52 0.97 8.35 5.89
N LEU A 53 0.33 9.28 6.59
CA LEU A 53 -1.10 9.22 6.91
C LEU A 53 -1.94 9.69 5.72
N VAL A 54 -2.95 8.94 5.32
CA VAL A 54 -3.95 9.37 4.33
C VAL A 54 -5.23 9.76 5.04
N LEU A 55 -5.76 10.93 4.72
CA LEU A 55 -7.02 11.45 5.23
C LEU A 55 -7.96 11.76 4.06
N ILE A 56 -9.12 11.13 4.03
CA ILE A 56 -10.19 11.43 3.06
C ILE A 56 -11.27 12.22 3.81
N ASP A 57 -11.46 13.48 3.41
CA ASP A 57 -12.35 14.45 4.10
C ASP A 57 -12.06 14.57 5.61
N GLY A 58 -10.76 14.46 5.98
CA GLY A 58 -10.30 14.55 7.36
C GLY A 58 -10.38 13.25 8.16
N VAL A 59 -10.84 12.15 7.58
CA VAL A 59 -10.93 10.83 8.21
C VAL A 59 -9.78 9.94 7.73
N PRO A 60 -9.02 9.28 8.64
CA PRO A 60 -7.98 8.32 8.26
C PRO A 60 -8.57 7.13 7.50
N ARG A 61 -8.25 7.03 6.22
CA ARG A 61 -8.75 6.00 5.30
C ARG A 61 -7.66 5.59 4.32
N ALA A 62 -7.69 4.35 3.83
CA ALA A 62 -6.78 3.93 2.78
C ALA A 62 -7.10 4.62 1.44
N ALA A 63 -6.06 5.03 0.71
CA ALA A 63 -6.20 5.75 -0.55
C ALA A 63 -6.90 4.95 -1.66
N ASN A 64 -6.85 3.62 -1.61
CA ASN A 64 -7.53 2.75 -2.57
C ASN A 64 -9.06 2.71 -2.39
N ASN A 65 -9.57 3.31 -1.32
CA ASN A 65 -11.01 3.36 -1.03
C ASN A 65 -11.72 4.55 -1.69
N ILE A 66 -11.02 5.35 -2.46
CA ILE A 66 -11.60 6.47 -3.20
C ILE A 66 -11.36 6.31 -4.71
N LEU A 67 -12.34 6.68 -5.50
CA LEU A 67 -12.18 6.73 -6.96
C LEU A 67 -11.55 8.06 -7.38
N PRO A 68 -10.70 8.06 -8.40
CA PRO A 68 -10.13 9.28 -8.96
C PRO A 68 -11.18 10.34 -9.31
N THR A 69 -12.30 9.92 -9.88
CA THR A 69 -13.40 10.80 -10.28
C THR A 69 -14.11 11.49 -9.11
N GLU A 70 -13.97 10.97 -7.88
CA GLU A 70 -14.56 11.55 -6.66
C GLU A 70 -13.70 12.63 -6.02
N ILE A 71 -12.44 12.75 -6.45
CA ILE A 71 -11.45 13.64 -5.83
C ILE A 71 -11.55 15.04 -6.45
N SER A 72 -11.59 16.05 -5.59
CA SER A 72 -11.44 17.45 -5.99
C SER A 72 -9.97 17.89 -5.88
N THR A 73 -9.39 17.78 -4.69
CA THR A 73 -7.99 18.19 -4.46
C THR A 73 -7.24 17.16 -3.64
N ILE A 74 -5.92 17.11 -3.86
CA ILE A 74 -4.99 16.32 -3.03
C ILE A 74 -3.93 17.27 -2.48
N THR A 75 -3.75 17.28 -1.16
CA THR A 75 -2.75 18.09 -0.47
C THR A 75 -1.71 17.19 0.18
N PHE A 76 -0.44 17.41 -0.12
CA PHE A 76 0.69 16.67 0.43
C PHE A 76 1.37 17.52 1.52
N LEU A 77 1.33 17.06 2.75
CA LEU A 77 1.96 17.68 3.91
C LEU A 77 3.27 16.94 4.19
N LYS A 78 4.40 17.54 3.84
CA LYS A 78 5.73 16.91 3.85
C LYS A 78 6.53 17.24 5.11
N SER A 79 6.53 18.51 5.53
CA SER A 79 7.29 18.97 6.68
C SER A 79 6.67 18.61 8.03
N ALA A 80 7.48 18.49 9.05
CA ALA A 80 7.03 18.20 10.42
C ALA A 80 6.04 19.26 10.94
N GLN A 81 6.27 20.52 10.60
CA GLN A 81 5.38 21.62 10.91
C GLN A 81 3.97 21.42 10.33
N ALA A 82 3.89 20.97 9.07
CA ALA A 82 2.60 20.82 8.40
C ALA A 82 1.74 19.69 9.00
N VAL A 83 2.35 18.74 9.71
CA VAL A 83 1.65 17.54 10.22
C VAL A 83 1.52 17.48 11.74
N VAL A 84 2.10 18.39 12.50
CA VAL A 84 2.16 18.34 13.97
C VAL A 84 0.77 18.19 14.62
N LEU A 85 -0.24 18.86 14.08
CA LEU A 85 -1.62 18.84 14.61
C LEU A 85 -2.35 17.50 14.43
N TYR A 86 -1.86 16.64 13.52
CA TYR A 86 -2.40 15.31 13.28
C TYR A 86 -1.84 14.24 14.25
N GLY A 87 -0.94 14.66 15.15
CA GLY A 87 -0.38 13.80 16.21
C GLY A 87 0.62 12.78 15.68
N SER A 88 0.83 11.69 16.46
CA SER A 88 1.87 10.69 16.18
C SER A 88 1.69 9.98 14.84
N ARG A 89 0.47 9.76 14.38
CA ARG A 89 0.16 9.03 13.13
C ARG A 89 0.67 9.73 11.86
N ALA A 90 0.82 11.05 11.90
CA ALA A 90 1.29 11.83 10.76
C ALA A 90 2.80 12.15 10.81
N ALA A 91 3.56 11.51 11.70
CA ALA A 91 4.96 11.84 11.89
C ALA A 91 5.84 11.63 10.64
N LYS A 92 5.39 10.85 9.67
CA LYS A 92 6.08 10.63 8.38
C LYS A 92 5.47 11.42 7.21
N GLY A 93 4.62 12.39 7.51
CA GLY A 93 3.88 13.16 6.52
C GLY A 93 2.41 12.76 6.44
N ALA A 94 1.62 13.54 5.73
CA ALA A 94 0.22 13.23 5.48
C ALA A 94 -0.22 13.65 4.07
N ILE A 95 -1.19 12.92 3.54
CA ILE A 95 -1.87 13.24 2.28
C ILE A 95 -3.35 13.47 2.60
N LEU A 96 -3.83 14.67 2.31
CA LEU A 96 -5.22 15.07 2.50
C LEU A 96 -5.94 15.01 1.16
N ILE A 97 -6.96 14.18 1.06
CA ILE A 97 -7.81 14.04 -0.12
C ILE A 97 -9.14 14.68 0.20
N THR A 98 -9.53 15.66 -0.61
CA THR A 98 -10.84 16.31 -0.51
C THR A 98 -11.73 15.79 -1.62
N THR A 99 -12.93 15.34 -1.26
CA THR A 99 -13.91 14.85 -2.25
C THR A 99 -14.74 16.00 -2.83
N LYS A 100 -15.27 15.76 -4.03
CA LYS A 100 -16.16 16.69 -4.70
C LYS A 100 -17.44 16.95 -3.89
N ARG A 101 -17.94 18.17 -4.01
CA ARG A 101 -19.16 18.66 -3.34
C ARG A 101 -20.15 19.22 -4.35
N GLY A 102 -21.41 19.31 -3.97
CA GLY A 102 -22.40 20.04 -4.75
C GLY A 102 -22.15 21.53 -4.78
N THR A 103 -22.54 22.19 -5.87
CA THR A 103 -22.46 23.64 -6.05
C THR A 103 -23.85 24.27 -6.10
N ASN A 104 -23.92 25.60 -6.07
CA ASN A 104 -25.17 26.37 -6.22
C ASN A 104 -25.67 26.48 -7.67
N ASP A 105 -24.95 25.90 -8.64
CA ASP A 105 -25.14 26.17 -10.07
C ASP A 105 -26.27 25.33 -10.72
N GLY A 106 -27.16 24.77 -9.91
CA GLY A 106 -28.25 23.92 -10.39
C GLY A 106 -27.86 22.44 -10.48
N LEU A 107 -28.63 21.65 -11.21
CA LEU A 107 -28.39 20.23 -11.41
C LEU A 107 -27.37 19.99 -12.52
N SER A 108 -26.27 19.34 -12.20
CA SER A 108 -25.28 18.85 -13.15
C SER A 108 -25.28 17.33 -13.18
N VAL A 109 -25.27 16.75 -14.37
CA VAL A 109 -25.14 15.31 -14.57
C VAL A 109 -24.01 15.06 -15.56
N SER A 110 -23.01 14.31 -15.15
CA SER A 110 -21.88 13.90 -15.99
C SER A 110 -21.81 12.38 -16.03
N VAL A 111 -21.64 11.82 -17.21
CA VAL A 111 -21.43 10.38 -17.39
C VAL A 111 -20.12 10.19 -18.17
N ARG A 112 -19.21 9.43 -17.60
CA ARG A 112 -17.94 9.07 -18.20
C ARG A 112 -17.87 7.56 -18.36
N ALA A 113 -17.47 7.10 -19.54
CA ALA A 113 -17.18 5.70 -19.81
C ALA A 113 -15.79 5.59 -20.42
N ASN A 114 -14.95 4.77 -19.80
CA ASN A 114 -13.61 4.52 -20.27
C ASN A 114 -13.43 3.04 -20.57
N THR A 115 -12.71 2.74 -21.64
CA THR A 115 -12.23 1.40 -21.93
C THR A 115 -10.76 1.47 -22.31
N GLY A 116 -9.97 0.56 -21.78
CA GLY A 116 -8.55 0.50 -22.01
C GLY A 116 -8.09 -0.92 -22.26
N VAL A 117 -6.98 -1.04 -22.96
CA VAL A 117 -6.30 -2.31 -23.23
C VAL A 117 -4.97 -2.29 -22.49
N HIS A 118 -4.78 -3.23 -21.61
CA HIS A 118 -3.53 -3.43 -20.90
C HIS A 118 -2.64 -4.39 -21.69
N VAL A 119 -1.44 -3.94 -22.02
CA VAL A 119 -0.42 -4.70 -22.75
C VAL A 119 0.81 -4.79 -21.86
N ALA A 120 1.41 -5.98 -21.75
CA ALA A 120 2.65 -6.11 -21.00
C ALA A 120 3.77 -5.30 -21.68
N LYS A 121 4.48 -4.50 -20.90
CA LYS A 121 5.62 -3.72 -21.40
C LYS A 121 6.77 -4.62 -21.78
N ALA A 122 7.07 -5.62 -20.97
CA ALA A 122 8.09 -6.63 -21.18
C ALA A 122 7.80 -7.85 -20.31
N TYR A 123 8.31 -8.99 -20.69
CA TYR A 123 8.39 -10.19 -19.86
C TYR A 123 9.86 -10.52 -19.59
N PRO A 124 10.17 -11.17 -18.45
CA PRO A 124 11.53 -11.66 -18.23
C PRO A 124 11.90 -12.72 -19.27
N GLU A 125 13.14 -12.69 -19.70
CA GLU A 125 13.73 -13.72 -20.53
C GLU A 125 14.53 -14.68 -19.66
N TYR A 126 14.28 -15.97 -19.79
CA TYR A 126 14.97 -17.03 -19.07
C TYR A 126 15.69 -17.94 -20.04
N LEU A 127 16.74 -18.59 -19.54
CA LEU A 127 17.46 -19.61 -20.32
C LEU A 127 16.51 -20.72 -20.72
N GLY A 128 16.68 -21.24 -21.93
CA GLY A 128 16.06 -22.48 -22.36
C GLY A 128 16.55 -23.69 -21.55
N ALA A 129 15.83 -24.82 -21.66
CA ALA A 129 16.12 -26.00 -20.85
C ALA A 129 17.58 -26.49 -21.05
N ALA A 130 18.03 -26.61 -22.29
CA ALA A 130 19.38 -27.07 -22.60
C ALA A 130 20.48 -26.12 -22.13
N GLU A 131 20.28 -24.82 -22.27
CA GLU A 131 21.21 -23.81 -21.75
C GLU A 131 21.29 -23.86 -20.22
N TYR A 132 20.14 -23.94 -19.55
CA TYR A 132 20.08 -24.07 -18.10
C TYR A 132 20.84 -25.30 -17.61
N MET A 133 20.60 -26.47 -18.23
CA MET A 133 21.29 -27.72 -17.88
C MET A 133 22.81 -27.60 -18.06
N THR A 134 23.25 -26.94 -19.14
CA THR A 134 24.66 -26.74 -19.44
C THR A 134 25.32 -25.89 -18.36
N TYR A 135 24.77 -24.70 -18.05
CA TYR A 135 25.33 -23.82 -17.03
C TYR A 135 25.22 -24.41 -15.61
N TYR A 136 24.18 -25.19 -15.35
CA TYR A 136 24.07 -25.88 -14.07
C TYR A 136 25.18 -26.93 -13.88
N ASN A 137 25.49 -27.71 -14.91
CA ASN A 137 26.60 -28.64 -14.89
C ASN A 137 27.96 -27.94 -14.75
N GLU A 138 28.13 -26.77 -15.39
CA GLU A 138 29.32 -25.94 -15.25
C GLU A 138 29.47 -25.44 -13.80
N ALA A 139 28.39 -24.98 -13.18
CA ALA A 139 28.40 -24.57 -11.78
C ALA A 139 28.77 -25.73 -10.83
N LEU A 140 28.23 -26.93 -11.09
CA LEU A 140 28.59 -28.14 -10.32
C LEU A 140 30.09 -28.51 -10.51
N ALA A 141 30.61 -28.39 -11.73
CA ALA A 141 32.02 -28.65 -12.01
C ALA A 141 32.94 -27.65 -11.27
N ASN A 142 32.55 -26.38 -11.21
CA ASN A 142 33.25 -25.36 -10.44
C ASN A 142 33.28 -25.66 -8.94
N ASP A 143 32.20 -26.28 -8.42
CA ASP A 143 32.10 -26.76 -7.03
C ASP A 143 32.82 -28.12 -6.81
N GLY A 144 33.44 -28.72 -7.84
CA GLY A 144 34.06 -30.03 -7.76
C GLY A 144 33.06 -31.20 -7.64
N LYS A 145 31.80 -30.98 -8.05
CA LYS A 145 30.72 -31.96 -8.02
C LYS A 145 30.54 -32.60 -9.40
N PRO A 146 29.99 -33.84 -9.48
CA PRO A 146 29.67 -34.48 -10.75
C PRO A 146 28.52 -33.73 -11.47
N ALA A 147 28.51 -33.81 -12.79
CA ALA A 147 27.43 -33.29 -13.62
C ALA A 147 26.09 -33.96 -13.24
N LEU A 148 25.01 -33.18 -13.15
CA LEU A 148 23.67 -33.68 -12.87
C LEU A 148 22.99 -34.18 -14.15
N TYR A 149 23.17 -33.46 -15.25
CA TYR A 149 22.56 -33.73 -16.55
C TYR A 149 23.55 -34.40 -17.51
N THR A 150 23.12 -35.43 -18.19
CA THR A 150 23.91 -36.08 -19.23
C THR A 150 23.94 -35.23 -20.51
N GLN A 151 24.93 -35.45 -21.36
CA GLN A 151 25.01 -34.77 -22.66
C GLN A 151 23.82 -35.16 -23.58
N ASP A 152 23.33 -36.40 -23.45
CA ASP A 152 22.19 -36.88 -24.22
C ASP A 152 20.90 -36.16 -23.78
N GLU A 153 20.68 -35.96 -22.48
CA GLU A 153 19.56 -35.16 -21.96
C GLU A 153 19.59 -33.74 -22.49
N ILE A 154 20.72 -33.07 -22.39
CA ILE A 154 20.93 -31.71 -22.92
C ILE A 154 20.61 -31.67 -24.43
N TYR A 155 21.11 -32.65 -25.19
CA TYR A 155 20.85 -32.76 -26.61
C TYR A 155 19.36 -32.95 -26.93
N TYR A 156 18.66 -33.82 -26.22
CA TYR A 156 17.24 -34.08 -26.47
C TYR A 156 16.36 -32.84 -26.18
N HIS A 157 16.65 -32.12 -25.14
CA HIS A 157 15.97 -30.85 -24.86
C HIS A 157 16.29 -29.78 -25.94
N SER A 158 17.54 -29.66 -26.35
CA SER A 158 17.96 -28.71 -27.38
C SER A 158 17.36 -29.02 -28.76
N ALA A 159 17.30 -30.34 -29.11
CA ALA A 159 16.80 -30.78 -30.42
C ALA A 159 15.27 -30.78 -30.55
N GLY A 160 14.53 -30.66 -29.42
CA GLY A 160 13.07 -30.65 -29.41
C GLY A 160 12.42 -31.92 -29.99
N LEU A 161 13.10 -33.07 -29.89
CA LEU A 161 12.67 -34.33 -30.50
C LEU A 161 11.32 -34.84 -30.00
N ASN A 162 11.08 -34.65 -28.71
CA ASN A 162 9.79 -34.93 -28.07
C ASN A 162 9.53 -33.86 -27.00
N PRO A 163 8.76 -32.81 -27.30
CA PRO A 163 8.55 -31.70 -26.39
C PRO A 163 7.74 -32.08 -25.12
N TYR A 164 7.12 -33.23 -25.11
CA TYR A 164 6.40 -33.73 -23.94
C TYR A 164 7.27 -34.57 -23.00
N ARG A 165 8.33 -35.19 -23.53
CA ARG A 165 9.31 -35.91 -22.74
C ARG A 165 10.50 -35.04 -22.34
N TYR A 166 10.90 -34.13 -23.24
CA TYR A 166 12.04 -33.23 -23.09
C TYR A 166 11.56 -31.77 -23.28
N PRO A 167 10.77 -31.25 -22.35
CA PRO A 167 10.14 -29.94 -22.52
C PRO A 167 11.13 -28.78 -22.46
N ASP A 168 10.89 -27.81 -23.31
CA ASP A 168 11.51 -26.50 -23.26
C ASP A 168 10.39 -25.43 -23.37
N ILE A 169 9.77 -25.12 -22.26
CA ILE A 169 8.52 -24.35 -22.21
C ILE A 169 8.80 -22.90 -21.86
N ASN A 170 8.37 -21.99 -22.73
CA ASN A 170 8.30 -20.57 -22.42
C ASN A 170 6.90 -20.23 -21.87
N TYR A 171 6.79 -20.12 -20.55
CA TYR A 171 5.53 -19.80 -19.85
C TYR A 171 5.04 -18.38 -20.10
N TYR A 172 5.86 -17.47 -20.62
CA TYR A 172 5.48 -16.13 -21.03
C TYR A 172 5.03 -16.03 -22.49
N SER A 173 4.96 -17.15 -23.19
CA SER A 173 4.50 -17.20 -24.58
C SER A 173 3.00 -16.94 -24.71
N SER A 174 2.57 -16.60 -25.92
CA SER A 174 1.16 -16.43 -26.27
C SER A 174 0.35 -17.75 -26.22
N GLU A 175 0.99 -18.86 -25.96
CA GLU A 175 0.32 -20.14 -25.69
C GLU A 175 -0.42 -20.12 -24.36
N TYR A 176 0.17 -19.50 -23.33
CA TYR A 176 -0.33 -19.51 -21.95
C TYR A 176 -0.96 -18.21 -21.52
N ILE A 177 -0.55 -17.09 -22.12
CA ILE A 177 -1.02 -15.76 -21.73
C ILE A 177 -1.58 -14.98 -22.91
N ASN A 178 -2.56 -14.15 -22.63
CA ASN A 178 -3.12 -13.19 -23.59
C ASN A 178 -2.10 -12.08 -23.85
N LYS A 179 -2.03 -11.58 -25.09
CA LYS A 179 -1.21 -10.41 -25.43
C LYS A 179 -1.71 -9.14 -24.73
N ALA A 180 -2.97 -9.11 -24.40
CA ALA A 180 -3.62 -7.98 -23.76
C ALA A 180 -4.89 -8.42 -23.03
N TYR A 181 -5.32 -7.63 -22.06
CA TYR A 181 -6.64 -7.76 -21.45
C TYR A 181 -7.35 -6.42 -21.41
N ASN A 182 -8.67 -6.45 -21.27
CA ASN A 182 -9.51 -5.27 -21.21
C ASN A 182 -9.72 -4.81 -19.78
N ARG A 183 -9.80 -3.48 -19.63
CA ARG A 183 -10.29 -2.77 -18.45
C ARG A 183 -11.32 -1.75 -18.89
N SER A 184 -12.47 -1.72 -18.22
CA SER A 184 -13.54 -0.77 -18.49
C SER A 184 -14.11 -0.22 -17.20
N ASP A 185 -14.45 1.07 -17.19
CA ASP A 185 -15.15 1.71 -16.09
C ASP A 185 -16.22 2.68 -16.63
N VAL A 186 -17.31 2.77 -15.90
CA VAL A 186 -18.39 3.71 -16.15
C VAL A 186 -18.69 4.43 -14.84
N THR A 187 -18.74 5.75 -14.90
CA THR A 187 -19.01 6.62 -13.75
C THR A 187 -20.10 7.60 -14.12
N ALA A 188 -21.12 7.71 -13.26
CA ALA A 188 -22.14 8.74 -13.32
C ALA A 188 -22.03 9.66 -12.11
N GLU A 189 -21.81 10.94 -12.35
CA GLU A 189 -21.74 11.98 -11.32
C GLU A 189 -22.97 12.84 -11.40
N ILE A 190 -23.63 13.08 -10.28
CA ILE A 190 -24.81 13.92 -10.15
C ILE A 190 -24.56 14.91 -9.03
N SER A 191 -24.55 16.18 -9.32
CA SER A 191 -24.36 17.23 -8.32
C SER A 191 -25.38 18.34 -8.52
N GLY A 192 -25.67 19.05 -7.45
CA GLY A 192 -26.57 20.18 -7.50
C GLY A 192 -26.82 20.78 -6.14
N GLY A 193 -27.64 21.79 -6.11
CA GLY A 193 -28.00 22.42 -4.86
C GLY A 193 -28.68 23.75 -5.04
N GLY A 194 -28.86 24.41 -3.92
CA GLY A 194 -29.42 25.74 -3.80
C GLY A 194 -28.98 26.37 -2.48
N GLY A 195 -29.48 27.55 -2.16
CA GLY A 195 -29.02 28.34 -1.03
C GLY A 195 -29.03 27.69 0.37
N ARG A 196 -29.68 26.53 0.52
CA ARG A 196 -29.77 25.80 1.81
C ARG A 196 -29.16 24.42 1.81
N ALA A 197 -29.07 23.74 0.68
CA ALA A 197 -28.53 22.38 0.63
C ALA A 197 -27.83 22.14 -0.71
N HIS A 198 -26.72 21.44 -0.67
CA HIS A 198 -25.97 20.98 -1.83
C HIS A 198 -25.76 19.49 -1.70
N PHE A 199 -25.71 18.81 -2.84
CA PHE A 199 -25.43 17.38 -2.87
C PHE A 199 -24.52 17.02 -4.02
N TYR A 200 -23.71 16.01 -3.82
CA TYR A 200 -22.90 15.32 -4.82
C TYR A 200 -23.11 13.82 -4.68
N SER A 201 -23.27 13.12 -5.77
CA SER A 201 -23.33 11.66 -5.81
C SER A 201 -22.48 11.13 -6.95
N ASN A 202 -21.77 10.04 -6.70
CA ASN A 202 -20.98 9.30 -7.68
C ASN A 202 -21.41 7.85 -7.66
N ILE A 203 -21.77 7.29 -8.81
CA ILE A 203 -22.10 5.88 -9.01
C ILE A 203 -21.14 5.34 -10.06
N SER A 204 -20.35 4.34 -9.71
CA SER A 204 -19.30 3.84 -10.58
C SER A 204 -19.27 2.32 -10.61
N TYR A 205 -19.02 1.78 -11.79
CA TYR A 205 -18.74 0.37 -12.00
C TYR A 205 -17.43 0.21 -12.77
N TYR A 206 -16.59 -0.71 -12.30
CA TYR A 206 -15.28 -1.03 -12.85
C TYR A 206 -15.17 -2.54 -13.08
N ASN A 207 -14.58 -2.93 -14.20
CA ASN A 207 -14.31 -4.31 -14.55
C ASN A 207 -12.96 -4.47 -15.23
N GLN A 208 -12.19 -5.49 -14.84
CA GLN A 208 -10.87 -5.78 -15.39
C GLN A 208 -10.68 -7.29 -15.56
N GLY A 209 -10.18 -7.71 -16.73
CA GLY A 209 -9.74 -9.07 -17.00
C GLY A 209 -8.31 -9.33 -16.52
N ASP A 210 -7.69 -10.41 -17.05
CA ASP A 210 -6.33 -10.84 -16.71
C ASP A 210 -5.57 -11.32 -17.96
N PHE A 211 -4.25 -11.40 -17.86
CA PHE A 211 -3.41 -11.98 -18.90
C PHE A 211 -3.56 -13.50 -19.02
N LEU A 212 -3.90 -14.20 -17.95
CA LEU A 212 -3.98 -15.64 -17.95
C LEU A 212 -5.13 -16.13 -18.83
N LYS A 213 -4.86 -17.15 -19.67
CA LYS A 213 -5.89 -17.76 -20.54
C LYS A 213 -6.03 -19.27 -20.40
N VAL A 214 -5.42 -19.84 -19.35
CA VAL A 214 -5.40 -21.28 -19.12
C VAL A 214 -6.37 -21.69 -18.00
N GLY A 215 -7.12 -22.76 -18.20
CA GLY A 215 -8.03 -23.34 -17.22
C GLY A 215 -9.04 -22.36 -16.65
N GLU A 216 -9.31 -22.45 -15.36
CA GLU A 216 -10.19 -21.53 -14.63
C GLU A 216 -9.63 -20.10 -14.58
N ALA A 217 -8.31 -19.94 -14.70
CA ALA A 217 -7.68 -18.62 -14.71
C ALA A 217 -8.05 -17.79 -15.96
N ALA A 218 -8.51 -18.39 -17.04
CA ALA A 218 -9.07 -17.68 -18.18
C ALA A 218 -10.34 -16.86 -17.81
N ASN A 219 -10.98 -17.18 -16.71
CA ASN A 219 -12.13 -16.46 -16.15
C ASN A 219 -11.77 -15.48 -15.03
N ASN A 220 -10.47 -15.22 -14.83
CA ASN A 220 -10.01 -14.23 -13.86
C ASN A 220 -10.62 -12.87 -14.18
N ASN A 221 -11.21 -12.28 -13.16
CA ASN A 221 -11.90 -11.01 -13.33
C ASN A 221 -11.98 -10.28 -11.99
N THR A 222 -11.74 -8.99 -12.04
CA THR A 222 -11.92 -8.08 -10.92
C THR A 222 -13.00 -7.08 -11.24
N SER A 223 -13.97 -6.92 -10.35
CA SER A 223 -15.03 -5.94 -10.48
C SER A 223 -15.22 -5.12 -9.20
N ARG A 224 -15.57 -3.85 -9.37
CA ARG A 224 -15.86 -2.92 -8.28
C ARG A 224 -17.12 -2.12 -8.62
N PHE A 225 -18.05 -2.08 -7.69
CA PHE A 225 -19.20 -1.18 -7.73
C PHE A 225 -19.11 -0.23 -6.54
N ASN A 226 -19.24 1.08 -6.78
CA ASN A 226 -19.08 2.11 -5.78
C ASN A 226 -20.22 3.11 -5.85
N VAL A 227 -20.72 3.52 -4.70
CA VAL A 227 -21.73 4.60 -4.57
C VAL A 227 -21.28 5.55 -3.47
N ARG A 228 -21.10 6.82 -3.81
CA ARG A 228 -20.83 7.92 -2.88
C ARG A 228 -21.96 8.92 -2.89
N GLY A 229 -22.28 9.46 -1.73
CA GLY A 229 -23.17 10.60 -1.57
C GLY A 229 -22.61 11.56 -0.52
N ASN A 230 -22.46 12.84 -0.89
CA ASN A 230 -22.08 13.93 -0.02
C ASN A 230 -23.21 14.96 0.01
N VAL A 231 -23.65 15.36 1.19
CA VAL A 231 -24.72 16.33 1.37
C VAL A 231 -24.29 17.38 2.38
N ASP A 232 -24.34 18.64 1.97
CA ASP A 232 -24.10 19.80 2.81
C ASP A 232 -25.40 20.57 3.03
N VAL A 233 -25.71 20.93 4.28
CA VAL A 233 -26.96 21.60 4.64
C VAL A 233 -26.69 22.80 5.53
N LYS A 234 -27.18 23.97 5.16
CA LYS A 234 -27.26 25.14 6.00
C LYS A 234 -28.57 25.08 6.82
N LEU A 235 -28.47 24.60 8.07
CA LEU A 235 -29.64 24.49 8.95
C LEU A 235 -30.22 25.84 9.33
N ASN A 236 -29.32 26.82 9.59
CA ASN A 236 -29.65 28.21 9.81
C ASN A 236 -28.41 29.09 9.52
N ASP A 237 -28.45 30.39 9.87
CA ASP A 237 -27.35 31.32 9.55
C ASP A 237 -26.05 31.05 10.33
N PHE A 238 -26.11 30.26 11.39
CA PHE A 238 -24.94 29.99 12.24
C PHE A 238 -24.64 28.49 12.39
N ILE A 239 -25.45 27.58 11.81
CA ILE A 239 -25.19 26.13 11.85
C ILE A 239 -25.20 25.58 10.43
N LYS A 240 -24.08 24.95 10.06
CA LYS A 240 -23.95 24.11 8.87
C LYS A 240 -23.72 22.66 9.32
N ALA A 241 -24.26 21.72 8.57
CA ALA A 241 -24.03 20.30 8.79
C ALA A 241 -23.72 19.61 7.48
N TYR A 242 -22.98 18.51 7.52
CA TYR A 242 -22.76 17.69 6.35
C TYR A 242 -22.80 16.21 6.69
N ILE A 243 -23.09 15.40 5.68
CA ILE A 243 -23.05 13.94 5.76
C ILE A 243 -22.37 13.43 4.50
N ASN A 244 -21.40 12.54 4.68
CA ASN A 244 -20.76 11.79 3.61
C ASN A 244 -20.99 10.30 3.84
N ALA A 245 -21.38 9.60 2.79
CA ALA A 245 -21.52 8.14 2.80
C ALA A 245 -20.89 7.55 1.55
N ASN A 246 -20.14 6.47 1.71
CA ASN A 246 -19.56 5.74 0.60
C ASN A 246 -19.71 4.23 0.83
N THR A 247 -20.13 3.51 -0.19
CA THR A 247 -20.24 2.04 -0.16
C THR A 247 -19.51 1.45 -1.35
N THR A 248 -18.63 0.48 -1.10
CA THR A 248 -17.86 -0.21 -2.13
C THR A 248 -18.09 -1.72 -2.06
N PHE A 249 -18.43 -2.31 -3.19
CA PHE A 249 -18.54 -3.74 -3.42
C PHE A 249 -17.41 -4.16 -4.34
N TYR A 250 -16.51 -5.00 -3.86
CA TYR A 250 -15.36 -5.46 -4.62
C TYR A 250 -15.38 -6.98 -4.68
N ASP A 251 -15.25 -7.54 -5.88
CA ASP A 251 -15.17 -8.97 -6.14
C ASP A 251 -14.00 -9.27 -7.08
N SER A 252 -13.16 -10.24 -6.72
CA SER A 252 -12.07 -10.73 -7.56
C SER A 252 -12.16 -12.25 -7.67
N LYS A 253 -12.30 -12.77 -8.89
CA LYS A 253 -12.30 -14.20 -9.19
C LYS A 253 -10.94 -14.60 -9.70
N SER A 254 -10.45 -15.76 -9.29
CA SER A 254 -9.19 -16.33 -9.74
C SER A 254 -9.24 -17.86 -9.82
N GLY A 255 -8.48 -18.43 -10.75
CA GLY A 255 -8.10 -19.83 -10.71
C GLY A 255 -7.21 -20.13 -9.50
N LYS A 256 -6.99 -21.40 -9.22
CA LYS A 256 -6.04 -21.84 -8.20
C LYS A 256 -4.61 -21.82 -8.75
N GLY A 257 -3.63 -21.79 -7.84
CA GLY A 257 -2.21 -21.74 -8.18
C GLY A 257 -1.68 -20.32 -8.46
N ASN A 258 -0.39 -20.15 -8.25
CA ASN A 258 0.33 -18.92 -8.57
C ASN A 258 1.12 -19.06 -9.88
N TYR A 259 0.49 -18.71 -10.99
CA TYR A 259 1.10 -18.86 -12.31
C TYR A 259 2.41 -18.10 -12.45
N TRP A 260 2.48 -16.86 -11.99
CA TRP A 260 3.63 -15.99 -12.18
C TRP A 260 4.85 -16.47 -11.40
N GLU A 261 4.64 -16.99 -10.20
CA GLU A 261 5.71 -17.62 -9.42
C GLU A 261 6.20 -18.91 -10.11
N ALA A 262 5.30 -19.77 -10.56
CA ALA A 262 5.66 -20.96 -11.27
C ALA A 262 6.39 -20.67 -12.58
N ALA A 263 5.92 -19.70 -13.38
CA ALA A 263 6.58 -19.29 -14.62
C ALA A 263 8.01 -18.79 -14.39
N ALA A 264 8.26 -18.12 -13.24
CA ALA A 264 9.57 -17.63 -12.86
C ALA A 264 10.50 -18.69 -12.26
N THR A 265 9.96 -19.73 -11.63
CA THR A 265 10.74 -20.70 -10.84
C THR A 265 10.85 -22.10 -11.42
N MET A 266 10.00 -22.47 -12.37
CA MET A 266 10.06 -23.79 -13.01
C MET A 266 11.37 -23.95 -13.80
N ARG A 267 12.12 -25.01 -13.48
CA ARG A 267 13.44 -25.32 -14.03
C ARG A 267 13.53 -26.81 -14.37
N PRO A 268 14.40 -27.21 -15.31
CA PRO A 268 14.53 -28.61 -15.67
C PRO A 268 14.96 -29.55 -14.54
N ASN A 269 15.63 -29.04 -13.53
CA ASN A 269 16.07 -29.82 -12.37
C ASN A 269 15.00 -30.06 -11.30
N PHE A 270 13.83 -29.45 -11.45
CA PHE A 270 12.69 -29.76 -10.57
C PHE A 270 11.92 -30.99 -11.07
N PRO A 271 11.29 -31.74 -10.16
CA PRO A 271 10.47 -32.86 -10.57
C PRO A 271 9.29 -32.51 -11.50
N GLN A 272 8.94 -31.23 -11.61
CA GLN A 272 7.94 -30.71 -12.54
C GLN A 272 8.47 -30.40 -13.94
N HIS A 273 9.71 -30.71 -14.25
CA HIS A 273 10.26 -30.42 -15.58
C HIS A 273 9.67 -31.28 -16.70
N ALA A 274 8.89 -32.27 -16.39
CA ALA A 274 8.00 -32.93 -17.36
C ALA A 274 6.97 -31.92 -17.89
N ALA A 275 6.55 -32.08 -19.15
CA ALA A 275 5.48 -31.28 -19.71
C ALA A 275 4.23 -31.41 -18.85
N PRO A 276 3.59 -30.29 -18.41
CA PRO A 276 2.45 -30.37 -17.48
C PRO A 276 1.20 -30.96 -18.11
N LEU A 277 1.08 -30.88 -19.44
CA LEU A 277 -0.01 -31.41 -20.26
C LEU A 277 0.56 -32.27 -21.37
N ILE A 278 0.13 -33.52 -21.43
CA ILE A 278 0.59 -34.49 -22.45
C ILE A 278 -0.61 -34.96 -23.25
N PRO A 279 -0.53 -34.95 -24.63
CA PRO A 279 -1.58 -35.47 -25.47
C PRO A 279 -1.85 -36.96 -25.25
N ILE A 280 -3.12 -37.33 -25.17
CA ILE A 280 -3.50 -38.72 -25.03
C ILE A 280 -3.15 -39.59 -26.27
N ASP A 281 -3.03 -38.97 -27.43
CA ASP A 281 -2.71 -39.63 -28.70
C ASP A 281 -1.27 -40.19 -28.75
N LEU A 282 -0.43 -39.81 -27.77
CA LEU A 282 0.89 -40.39 -27.58
C LEU A 282 0.88 -41.70 -26.81
N ILE A 283 -0.28 -42.11 -26.31
CA ILE A 283 -0.45 -43.41 -25.66
C ILE A 283 -0.51 -44.51 -26.74
N ASP A 284 0.31 -45.56 -26.57
CA ASP A 284 0.27 -46.72 -27.48
C ASP A 284 -1.17 -47.28 -27.53
N PRO A 285 -1.74 -47.49 -28.72
CA PRO A 285 -3.08 -48.07 -28.85
C PRO A 285 -3.26 -49.40 -28.13
N ASN A 286 -2.18 -50.14 -27.91
CA ASN A 286 -2.20 -51.44 -27.20
C ASN A 286 -1.99 -51.31 -25.70
N ALA A 287 -1.71 -50.13 -25.16
CA ALA A 287 -1.52 -49.89 -23.73
C ALA A 287 -2.90 -49.78 -23.02
N THR A 288 -3.63 -50.86 -22.95
CA THR A 288 -5.01 -50.87 -22.42
C THR A 288 -5.13 -50.31 -21.01
N ALA A 289 -4.19 -50.65 -20.13
CA ALA A 289 -4.18 -50.12 -18.75
C ALA A 289 -4.04 -48.59 -18.70
N ALA A 290 -3.20 -48.01 -19.56
CA ALA A 290 -3.05 -46.56 -19.66
C ALA A 290 -4.31 -45.88 -20.20
N TRP A 291 -4.95 -46.50 -21.20
CA TRP A 291 -6.22 -46.02 -21.73
C TRP A 291 -7.35 -46.09 -20.71
N ASP A 292 -7.41 -47.15 -19.91
CA ASP A 292 -8.42 -47.26 -18.84
C ASP A 292 -8.28 -46.15 -17.81
N LEU A 293 -7.04 -45.80 -17.40
CA LEU A 293 -6.79 -44.70 -16.49
C LEU A 293 -7.23 -43.34 -17.05
N VAL A 294 -6.86 -43.03 -18.29
CA VAL A 294 -7.22 -41.79 -18.95
C VAL A 294 -8.73 -41.68 -19.18
N ASN A 295 -9.39 -42.78 -19.56
CA ASN A 295 -10.84 -42.81 -19.77
C ASN A 295 -11.62 -42.71 -18.45
N ALA A 296 -11.06 -43.13 -17.33
CA ALA A 296 -11.64 -43.00 -16.00
C ALA A 296 -11.41 -41.61 -15.38
N SER A 297 -10.43 -40.84 -15.90
CA SER A 297 -10.09 -39.53 -15.37
C SER A 297 -11.21 -38.52 -15.54
N GLY A 298 -11.53 -37.79 -14.47
CA GLY A 298 -12.44 -36.64 -14.46
C GLY A 298 -11.85 -35.36 -14.98
N ASN A 299 -10.54 -35.29 -15.23
CA ASN A 299 -9.79 -34.08 -15.53
C ASN A 299 -9.02 -34.17 -16.85
N ILE A 300 -9.61 -34.77 -17.90
CA ILE A 300 -9.07 -34.68 -19.26
C ILE A 300 -9.38 -33.30 -19.85
N ILE A 301 -8.33 -32.61 -20.26
CA ILE A 301 -8.37 -31.25 -20.78
C ILE A 301 -8.45 -31.32 -22.29
N THR A 302 -9.39 -30.56 -22.89
CA THR A 302 -9.49 -30.43 -24.34
C THR A 302 -9.12 -29.00 -24.75
N MET A 303 -8.08 -28.86 -25.58
CA MET A 303 -7.64 -27.59 -26.15
C MET A 303 -7.48 -27.75 -27.67
N ASN A 304 -8.06 -26.85 -28.45
CA ASN A 304 -7.98 -26.83 -29.89
C ASN A 304 -8.32 -28.21 -30.55
N GLY A 305 -9.25 -28.95 -29.96
CA GLY A 305 -9.65 -30.28 -30.42
C GLY A 305 -8.74 -31.45 -30.00
N GLN A 306 -7.61 -31.15 -29.37
CA GLN A 306 -6.68 -32.15 -28.83
C GLN A 306 -7.00 -32.40 -27.33
N ARG A 307 -6.94 -33.67 -26.93
CA ARG A 307 -7.14 -34.10 -25.53
C ARG A 307 -5.80 -34.30 -24.83
N TYR A 308 -5.73 -33.86 -23.58
CA TYR A 308 -4.52 -33.93 -22.75
C TYR A 308 -4.85 -34.49 -21.38
N PHE A 309 -3.91 -35.21 -20.80
CA PHE A 309 -3.93 -35.54 -19.38
C PHE A 309 -2.93 -34.68 -18.60
N LEU A 310 -3.19 -34.50 -17.31
CA LEU A 310 -2.29 -33.80 -16.39
C LEU A 310 -1.10 -34.71 -16.08
N ALA A 311 0.10 -34.28 -16.43
CA ALA A 311 1.32 -35.02 -16.14
C ALA A 311 1.99 -34.49 -14.87
N GLY A 312 2.73 -35.36 -14.19
CA GLY A 312 3.48 -35.04 -12.99
C GLY A 312 4.28 -36.21 -12.47
N THR A 313 4.77 -36.11 -11.24
CA THR A 313 5.53 -37.17 -10.57
C THR A 313 5.03 -37.47 -9.19
N GLN A 314 5.44 -38.63 -8.62
CA GLN A 314 5.10 -38.98 -7.24
C GLN A 314 5.55 -37.94 -6.21
N GLN A 315 6.65 -37.24 -6.46
CA GLN A 315 7.21 -36.21 -5.58
C GLN A 315 6.44 -34.90 -5.69
N ASN A 316 5.87 -34.62 -6.87
CA ASN A 316 5.07 -33.43 -7.13
C ASN A 316 3.74 -33.83 -7.73
N LYS A 317 2.80 -34.07 -6.84
CA LYS A 317 1.42 -34.45 -7.18
C LYS A 317 0.55 -33.24 -7.55
N THR A 318 1.06 -32.03 -7.39
CA THR A 318 0.40 -30.79 -7.78
C THR A 318 1.37 -29.91 -8.57
N HIS A 319 0.85 -29.17 -9.52
CA HIS A 319 1.58 -28.14 -10.26
C HIS A 319 0.61 -27.09 -10.77
N VAL A 320 1.14 -25.92 -11.13
CA VAL A 320 0.34 -24.73 -11.45
C VAL A 320 -0.71 -24.96 -12.54
N PHE A 321 -0.41 -25.77 -13.55
CA PHE A 321 -1.41 -26.12 -14.60
C PHE A 321 -2.49 -27.03 -14.08
N GLY A 322 -2.15 -28.05 -13.33
CA GLY A 322 -3.11 -28.91 -12.65
C GLY A 322 -4.02 -28.11 -11.74
N ASP A 323 -3.44 -27.19 -10.96
CA ASP A 323 -4.19 -26.31 -10.09
C ASP A 323 -5.18 -25.43 -10.87
N MET A 324 -4.74 -24.82 -11.97
CA MET A 324 -5.59 -23.96 -12.82
C MET A 324 -6.72 -24.70 -13.53
N TYR A 325 -6.49 -25.95 -13.93
CA TYR A 325 -7.49 -26.73 -14.65
C TYR A 325 -8.42 -27.54 -13.74
N ALA A 326 -7.91 -28.06 -12.64
CA ALA A 326 -8.60 -29.09 -11.88
C ALA A 326 -8.80 -28.78 -10.39
N ALA A 327 -7.96 -27.95 -9.75
CA ALA A 327 -8.05 -27.67 -8.32
C ALA A 327 -9.23 -26.77 -7.91
N GLY A 328 -9.99 -26.28 -8.87
CA GLY A 328 -11.15 -25.43 -8.63
C GLY A 328 -10.87 -23.94 -8.77
N ARG A 329 -11.61 -23.12 -8.04
CA ARG A 329 -11.57 -21.66 -8.17
C ARG A 329 -11.67 -20.97 -6.82
N SER A 330 -11.23 -19.71 -6.79
CA SER A 330 -11.34 -18.85 -5.64
C SER A 330 -12.06 -17.55 -6.03
N LYS A 331 -12.76 -16.96 -5.08
CA LYS A 331 -13.35 -15.64 -5.21
C LYS A 331 -13.08 -14.86 -3.92
N TRP A 332 -12.32 -13.76 -4.03
CA TRP A 332 -12.19 -12.81 -2.95
C TRP A 332 -13.30 -11.76 -3.02
N THR A 333 -13.88 -11.43 -1.89
CA THR A 333 -15.00 -10.51 -1.75
C THR A 333 -14.67 -9.49 -0.66
N SER A 334 -14.84 -8.20 -0.95
CA SER A 334 -14.78 -7.13 0.06
C SER A 334 -16.02 -6.25 -0.02
N ARG A 335 -16.51 -5.86 1.15
CA ARG A 335 -17.65 -4.97 1.32
C ARG A 335 -17.25 -3.87 2.31
N GLN A 336 -17.32 -2.63 1.87
CA GLN A 336 -16.89 -1.48 2.66
C GLN A 336 -18.03 -0.48 2.75
N PHE A 337 -18.19 0.05 3.93
CA PHE A 337 -19.09 1.15 4.22
C PHE A 337 -18.33 2.22 5.00
N GLN A 338 -18.41 3.46 4.53
CA GLN A 338 -17.79 4.62 5.16
C GLN A 338 -18.86 5.68 5.38
N PHE A 339 -18.89 6.22 6.57
CA PHE A 339 -19.85 7.25 6.95
C PHE A 339 -19.16 8.28 7.82
N ASP A 340 -19.36 9.55 7.52
CA ASP A 340 -19.00 10.66 8.40
C ASP A 340 -20.03 11.76 8.35
N ALA A 341 -20.23 12.37 9.50
CA ALA A 341 -21.10 13.51 9.68
C ALA A 341 -20.38 14.60 10.48
N GLY A 342 -20.57 15.83 10.09
CA GLY A 342 -19.99 16.98 10.76
C GLY A 342 -20.97 18.13 10.94
N VAL A 343 -20.69 18.94 11.95
CA VAL A 343 -21.42 20.16 12.24
C VAL A 343 -20.42 21.29 12.46
N GLU A 344 -20.66 22.42 11.82
CA GLU A 344 -19.96 23.67 12.00
C GLU A 344 -20.89 24.72 12.57
N ILE A 345 -20.47 25.38 13.67
CA ILE A 345 -21.26 26.38 14.38
C ILE A 345 -20.47 27.70 14.40
N ASP A 346 -21.04 28.74 13.83
CA ASP A 346 -20.53 30.11 13.99
C ASP A 346 -20.89 30.64 15.38
N LEU A 347 -19.89 30.82 16.23
CA LEU A 347 -19.97 31.35 17.57
C LEU A 347 -19.66 32.87 17.62
N GLY A 348 -19.70 33.55 16.48
CA GLY A 348 -19.41 34.98 16.35
C GLY A 348 -20.26 35.88 17.24
N ARG A 349 -21.42 35.41 17.69
CA ARG A 349 -22.25 36.09 18.70
C ARG A 349 -21.66 36.05 20.12
N VAL A 350 -20.86 35.05 20.43
CA VAL A 350 -20.16 34.89 21.72
C VAL A 350 -18.81 35.60 21.64
N LEU A 351 -18.02 35.34 20.60
CA LEU A 351 -16.74 35.96 20.33
C LEU A 351 -16.57 36.10 18.80
N LYS A 352 -16.46 37.35 18.34
CA LYS A 352 -16.32 37.65 16.92
C LYS A 352 -15.10 36.92 16.32
N GLY A 353 -15.35 36.10 15.30
CA GLY A 353 -14.33 35.30 14.63
C GLY A 353 -14.15 33.90 15.21
N LEU A 354 -14.96 33.49 16.19
CA LEU A 354 -14.92 32.14 16.77
C LEU A 354 -15.89 31.21 16.02
N THR A 355 -15.40 30.03 15.64
CA THR A 355 -16.19 28.93 15.11
C THR A 355 -15.90 27.61 15.85
N PHE A 356 -16.86 26.73 15.90
CA PHE A 356 -16.68 25.35 16.40
C PHE A 356 -17.05 24.36 15.31
N LYS A 357 -16.22 23.36 15.10
CA LYS A 357 -16.49 22.25 14.17
C LYS A 357 -16.30 20.92 14.89
N THR A 358 -17.20 19.99 14.65
CA THR A 358 -17.06 18.61 15.13
C THR A 358 -17.41 17.63 14.02
N VAL A 359 -16.70 16.51 14.01
CA VAL A 359 -16.89 15.41 13.03
C VAL A 359 -16.91 14.09 13.76
N TYR A 360 -17.83 13.24 13.38
CA TYR A 360 -17.87 11.84 13.80
C TYR A 360 -17.88 10.95 12.55
N ALA A 361 -17.01 9.96 12.52
CA ALA A 361 -16.90 9.01 11.41
C ALA A 361 -16.91 7.56 11.92
N VAL A 362 -17.54 6.70 11.13
CA VAL A 362 -17.56 5.24 11.33
C VAL A 362 -17.36 4.58 9.97
N ASP A 363 -16.31 3.78 9.86
CA ASP A 363 -16.07 2.95 8.69
C ASP A 363 -16.12 1.48 9.11
N TYR A 364 -16.68 0.66 8.25
CA TYR A 364 -16.76 -0.78 8.43
C TYR A 364 -16.37 -1.48 7.12
N ALA A 365 -15.43 -2.40 7.20
CA ALA A 365 -15.00 -3.20 6.07
C ALA A 365 -15.01 -4.69 6.46
N THR A 366 -15.47 -5.53 5.53
CA THR A 366 -15.33 -6.98 5.64
C THR A 366 -14.72 -7.53 4.37
N SER A 367 -13.88 -8.53 4.51
CA SER A 367 -13.39 -9.30 3.39
C SER A 367 -13.33 -10.79 3.72
N TYR A 368 -13.49 -11.62 2.72
CA TYR A 368 -13.35 -13.06 2.82
C TYR A 368 -13.10 -13.67 1.44
N SER A 369 -12.49 -14.85 1.44
CA SER A 369 -12.33 -15.66 0.23
C SER A 369 -13.24 -16.88 0.29
N THR A 370 -13.96 -17.14 -0.81
CA THR A 370 -14.67 -18.38 -1.00
C THR A 370 -13.94 -19.25 -2.02
N SER A 371 -13.81 -20.54 -1.77
CA SER A 371 -13.16 -21.45 -2.70
C SER A 371 -13.87 -22.78 -2.81
N TYR A 372 -13.74 -23.39 -3.98
CA TYR A 372 -13.98 -24.81 -4.19
C TYR A 372 -12.61 -25.46 -4.37
N ASP A 373 -12.24 -26.33 -3.46
CA ASP A 373 -10.91 -26.96 -3.40
C ASP A 373 -11.05 -28.43 -3.82
N ASN A 374 -10.78 -28.69 -5.11
CA ASN A 374 -10.83 -30.02 -5.68
C ASN A 374 -9.47 -30.72 -5.54
N GLU A 375 -9.49 -32.03 -5.36
CA GLU A 375 -8.33 -32.89 -5.55
C GLU A 375 -8.32 -33.35 -7.01
N TYR A 376 -7.14 -33.57 -7.58
CA TYR A 376 -6.99 -34.07 -8.94
C TYR A 376 -5.88 -35.12 -9.02
N ALA A 377 -6.03 -36.05 -9.96
CA ALA A 377 -4.99 -37.02 -10.29
C ALA A 377 -4.03 -36.43 -11.34
N ILE A 378 -2.76 -36.81 -11.21
CA ILE A 378 -1.73 -36.61 -12.23
C ILE A 378 -1.23 -37.99 -12.69
N TYR A 379 -0.60 -37.99 -13.84
CA TYR A 379 -0.11 -39.23 -14.44
C TYR A 379 1.36 -39.12 -14.78
N THR A 380 2.17 -40.09 -14.38
CA THR A 380 3.58 -40.22 -14.75
C THR A 380 3.70 -41.18 -15.92
N PRO A 381 4.13 -40.72 -17.13
CA PRO A 381 4.22 -41.57 -18.29
C PRO A 381 5.51 -42.41 -18.31
N THR A 382 5.40 -43.65 -18.76
CA THR A 382 6.54 -44.51 -19.15
C THR A 382 6.66 -44.49 -20.69
N TRP A 383 7.82 -44.04 -21.16
CA TRP A 383 8.08 -43.89 -22.59
C TRP A 383 8.84 -45.05 -23.18
N SER A 384 8.46 -45.48 -24.38
CA SER A 384 9.16 -46.46 -25.18
C SER A 384 9.25 -46.03 -26.64
N MET A 385 10.33 -46.42 -27.31
CA MET A 385 10.55 -46.09 -28.71
C MET A 385 10.18 -47.28 -29.58
N TYR A 386 9.35 -47.04 -30.60
CA TYR A 386 8.99 -48.04 -31.60
C TYR A 386 8.98 -47.42 -33.02
N ASN A 387 9.69 -48.01 -33.98
CA ASN A 387 9.82 -47.53 -35.32
C ASN A 387 10.24 -46.04 -35.43
N GLY A 388 11.14 -45.58 -34.56
CA GLY A 388 11.64 -44.20 -34.56
C GLY A 388 10.68 -43.17 -33.97
N LYS A 389 9.54 -43.63 -33.37
CA LYS A 389 8.60 -42.77 -32.63
C LYS A 389 8.52 -43.21 -31.19
N GLU A 390 8.39 -42.21 -30.32
CA GLU A 390 8.18 -42.44 -28.91
C GLU A 390 6.67 -42.51 -28.59
N TYR A 391 6.27 -43.49 -27.82
CA TYR A 391 4.91 -43.72 -27.34
C TYR A 391 4.93 -43.93 -25.85
N ILE A 392 3.80 -43.63 -25.21
CA ILE A 392 3.57 -43.91 -23.80
C ILE A 392 3.02 -45.31 -23.71
N THR A 393 3.76 -46.24 -23.07
CA THR A 393 3.39 -47.64 -22.92
C THR A 393 2.73 -47.95 -21.60
N ASP A 394 2.89 -47.05 -20.59
CA ASP A 394 2.23 -47.20 -19.30
C ASP A 394 2.04 -45.82 -18.65
N LEU A 395 1.05 -45.70 -17.78
CA LEU A 395 0.77 -44.53 -16.97
C LEU A 395 0.63 -44.95 -15.50
N LYS A 396 1.36 -44.26 -14.65
CA LYS A 396 1.19 -44.38 -13.21
C LYS A 396 0.37 -43.23 -12.68
N GLN A 397 -0.79 -43.51 -12.12
CA GLN A 397 -1.64 -42.48 -11.49
C GLN A 397 -1.13 -42.15 -10.09
N GLU A 398 -1.04 -40.87 -9.80
CA GLU A 398 -0.80 -40.33 -8.47
C GLU A 398 -1.94 -39.38 -8.09
N GLY A 399 -2.49 -39.56 -6.88
CA GLY A 399 -3.67 -38.82 -6.44
C GLY A 399 -4.98 -39.37 -6.97
N LEU A 400 -6.07 -38.70 -6.68
CA LEU A 400 -7.44 -39.08 -7.08
C LEU A 400 -8.20 -37.82 -7.52
N ASP A 401 -9.05 -37.97 -8.53
CA ASP A 401 -9.98 -36.95 -8.94
C ASP A 401 -11.18 -36.90 -7.97
N LYS A 402 -11.29 -35.81 -7.23
CA LYS A 402 -12.37 -35.59 -6.28
C LYS A 402 -12.83 -34.13 -6.29
N LYS A 403 -14.06 -33.91 -6.69
CA LYS A 403 -14.68 -32.58 -6.63
C LYS A 403 -15.12 -32.28 -5.21
N SER A 404 -14.80 -31.07 -4.73
CA SER A 404 -15.34 -30.58 -3.46
C SER A 404 -16.85 -30.39 -3.57
N GLY A 405 -17.61 -31.00 -2.68
CA GLY A 405 -19.04 -30.77 -2.55
C GLY A 405 -19.39 -29.47 -1.77
N ASN A 406 -18.42 -28.93 -1.05
CA ASN A 406 -18.62 -27.78 -0.16
C ASN A 406 -17.79 -26.57 -0.61
N GLN A 407 -18.36 -25.39 -0.43
CA GLN A 407 -17.63 -24.13 -0.57
C GLN A 407 -16.92 -23.84 0.76
N ASN A 408 -15.61 -23.62 0.69
CA ASN A 408 -14.83 -23.18 1.83
C ASN A 408 -14.85 -21.67 1.93
N ILE A 409 -14.90 -21.16 3.16
CA ILE A 409 -14.74 -19.73 3.46
C ILE A 409 -13.44 -19.57 4.24
N ASN A 410 -12.51 -18.81 3.69
CA ASN A 410 -11.18 -18.60 4.26
C ASN A 410 -10.86 -17.10 4.34
N GLY A 411 -9.95 -16.74 5.24
CA GLY A 411 -9.44 -15.36 5.33
C GLY A 411 -10.53 -14.35 5.62
N SER A 412 -11.49 -14.72 6.50
CA SER A 412 -12.50 -13.76 6.93
C SER A 412 -11.86 -12.69 7.79
N ASP A 413 -12.01 -11.44 7.37
CA ASP A 413 -11.50 -10.27 8.06
C ASP A 413 -12.61 -9.23 8.23
N ALA A 414 -12.55 -8.46 9.31
CA ALA A 414 -13.50 -7.40 9.59
C ALA A 414 -12.82 -6.27 10.35
N ASP A 415 -12.87 -5.09 9.75
CA ASP A 415 -12.30 -3.88 10.30
C ASP A 415 -13.39 -2.88 10.64
N MET A 416 -13.26 -2.24 11.79
CA MET A 416 -14.11 -1.12 12.18
C MET A 416 -13.25 0.04 12.64
N THR A 417 -13.42 1.19 12.00
CA THR A 417 -12.73 2.44 12.33
C THR A 417 -13.74 3.46 12.86
N MET A 418 -13.40 4.13 13.93
CA MET A 418 -14.19 5.23 14.52
C MET A 418 -13.28 6.43 14.72
N LEU A 419 -13.75 7.60 14.36
CA LEU A 419 -13.08 8.87 14.59
C LEU A 419 -14.07 9.86 15.19
N TRP A 420 -13.61 10.62 16.17
CA TRP A 420 -14.25 11.84 16.60
C TRP A 420 -13.22 12.97 16.62
N THR A 421 -13.60 14.14 16.09
CA THR A 421 -12.79 15.36 16.21
C THR A 421 -13.68 16.52 16.64
N GLY A 422 -13.14 17.38 17.50
CA GLY A 422 -13.74 18.64 17.87
C GLY A 422 -12.69 19.75 17.76
N GLN A 423 -13.09 20.89 17.18
CA GLN A 423 -12.15 21.94 16.82
C GLN A 423 -12.79 23.31 17.06
N PHE A 424 -12.09 24.19 17.79
CA PHE A 424 -12.38 25.60 17.87
C PHE A 424 -11.38 26.35 16.96
N ASN A 425 -11.89 27.25 16.12
CA ASN A 425 -11.08 28.16 15.33
C ASN A 425 -11.44 29.58 15.68
N TYR A 426 -10.43 30.43 15.78
CA TYR A 426 -10.56 31.84 16.00
C TYR A 426 -9.74 32.61 14.97
N ASP A 427 -10.37 33.47 14.19
CA ASP A 427 -9.74 34.27 13.15
C ASP A 427 -10.21 35.72 13.27
N ARG A 428 -9.25 36.64 13.42
CA ARG A 428 -9.58 38.06 13.54
C ARG A 428 -8.44 38.98 13.14
N THR A 429 -8.79 40.01 12.41
CA THR A 429 -7.89 41.14 12.10
C THR A 429 -8.17 42.31 13.03
N PHE A 430 -7.10 42.84 13.64
CA PHE A 430 -7.14 44.00 14.49
C PHE A 430 -6.38 45.17 13.82
N ALA A 431 -6.91 46.39 13.94
CA ALA A 431 -6.31 47.61 13.36
C ALA A 431 -5.92 47.45 11.86
N ALA A 432 -6.64 46.61 11.11
CA ALA A 432 -6.42 46.27 9.69
C ALA A 432 -5.02 45.73 9.35
N LYS A 433 -4.16 45.45 10.33
CA LYS A 433 -2.76 45.00 10.10
C LYS A 433 -2.34 43.82 10.94
N HIS A 434 -3.01 43.57 12.07
CA HIS A 434 -2.66 42.50 12.98
C HIS A 434 -3.64 41.30 12.76
N ASN A 435 -3.20 40.31 12.07
CA ASN A 435 -4.00 39.13 11.82
C ASN A 435 -3.64 38.02 12.84
N VAL A 436 -4.61 37.58 13.59
CA VAL A 436 -4.47 36.55 14.60
C VAL A 436 -5.37 35.38 14.24
N SER A 437 -4.80 34.20 14.15
CA SER A 437 -5.51 32.93 13.97
C SER A 437 -5.13 31.97 15.07
N ALA A 438 -6.09 31.29 15.66
CA ALA A 438 -5.82 30.27 16.66
C ALA A 438 -6.75 29.06 16.44
N MET A 439 -6.23 27.88 16.71
CA MET A 439 -6.97 26.64 16.65
C MET A 439 -6.69 25.79 17.87
N LEU A 440 -7.75 25.21 18.43
CA LEU A 440 -7.65 24.14 19.42
C LEU A 440 -8.39 22.94 18.85
N VAL A 441 -7.70 21.83 18.65
CA VAL A 441 -8.28 20.60 18.10
C VAL A 441 -8.08 19.44 19.06
N ALA A 442 -9.15 18.69 19.31
CA ALA A 442 -9.10 17.41 20.03
C ALA A 442 -9.55 16.30 19.08
N GLY A 443 -8.85 15.19 19.08
CA GLY A 443 -9.17 14.03 18.25
C GLY A 443 -9.06 12.72 19.02
N ALA A 444 -9.95 11.79 18.72
CA ALA A 444 -9.92 10.41 19.21
C ALA A 444 -10.17 9.47 18.04
N PHE A 445 -9.23 8.59 17.80
CA PHE A 445 -9.26 7.57 16.74
C PHE A 445 -9.20 6.18 17.36
N ARG A 446 -9.99 5.26 16.82
CA ARG A 446 -9.98 3.85 17.21
C ARG A 446 -10.21 2.97 15.99
N GLN A 447 -9.37 1.98 15.81
CA GLN A 447 -9.54 0.92 14.84
C GLN A 447 -9.52 -0.44 15.54
N THR A 448 -10.48 -1.28 15.19
CA THR A 448 -10.58 -2.68 15.63
C THR A 448 -10.35 -3.55 14.42
N LEU A 449 -9.35 -4.41 14.48
CA LEU A 449 -9.00 -5.37 13.43
C LEU A 449 -9.41 -6.77 13.88
N ALA A 450 -9.96 -7.57 12.97
CA ALA A 450 -10.32 -8.96 13.28
C ALA A 450 -9.06 -9.77 13.62
N GLY A 451 -9.16 -10.60 14.65
CA GLY A 451 -8.03 -11.42 15.11
C GLY A 451 -7.01 -10.69 16.00
N GLU A 452 -7.06 -9.36 16.07
CA GLU A 452 -6.16 -8.56 16.90
C GLU A 452 -6.78 -8.29 18.27
N TYR A 453 -6.06 -8.65 19.34
CA TYR A 453 -6.52 -8.39 20.72
C TYR A 453 -6.50 -6.89 21.06
N HIS A 454 -5.43 -6.19 20.63
CA HIS A 454 -5.27 -4.78 20.89
C HIS A 454 -5.84 -3.93 19.76
N ARG A 455 -6.66 -2.95 20.14
CA ARG A 455 -7.18 -1.95 19.22
C ARG A 455 -6.13 -0.90 18.96
N VAL A 456 -6.00 -0.45 17.72
CA VAL A 456 -5.23 0.75 17.41
C VAL A 456 -6.04 1.96 17.90
N ALA A 457 -5.52 2.69 18.87
CA ALA A 457 -6.19 3.84 19.45
C ALA A 457 -5.20 4.99 19.63
N ASN A 458 -5.59 6.18 19.18
CA ASN A 458 -4.83 7.39 19.34
C ASN A 458 -5.75 8.52 19.84
N ALA A 459 -5.23 9.34 20.71
CA ALA A 459 -5.85 10.59 21.10
C ALA A 459 -4.81 11.70 21.02
N ASN A 460 -5.21 12.85 20.53
CA ASN A 460 -4.36 14.03 20.44
C ASN A 460 -5.13 15.29 20.83
N LEU A 461 -4.40 16.22 21.38
CA LEU A 461 -4.87 17.58 21.64
C LEU A 461 -3.86 18.53 20.97
N GLY A 462 -4.30 19.21 19.93
CA GLY A 462 -3.47 20.13 19.15
C GLY A 462 -3.82 21.59 19.38
N ILE A 463 -2.82 22.44 19.35
CA ILE A 463 -2.94 23.90 19.41
C ILE A 463 -2.16 24.53 18.26
N LEU A 464 -2.76 25.53 17.61
CA LEU A 464 -2.11 26.42 16.67
C LEU A 464 -2.38 27.85 17.12
N ALA A 465 -1.35 28.68 17.12
CA ALA A 465 -1.43 30.13 17.26
C ALA A 465 -0.59 30.76 16.15
N SER A 466 -1.25 31.50 15.26
CA SER A 466 -0.64 32.17 14.13
C SER A 466 -0.86 33.66 14.26
N TYR A 467 0.17 34.41 13.96
CA TYR A 467 0.12 35.86 13.92
C TYR A 467 0.86 36.35 12.69
N ASN A 468 0.25 37.27 11.95
CA ASN A 468 0.97 38.03 10.94
C ASN A 468 0.72 39.52 11.06
N TYR A 469 1.76 40.29 10.76
CA TYR A 469 1.70 41.73 10.68
C TYR A 469 1.65 42.17 9.21
N ASP A 470 0.54 42.79 8.85
CA ASP A 470 0.33 43.46 7.54
C ASP A 470 0.56 42.49 6.36
N HIS A 471 0.32 41.16 6.55
CA HIS A 471 0.65 40.10 5.61
C HIS A 471 2.13 40.09 5.14
N ARG A 472 3.06 40.54 5.98
CA ARG A 472 4.50 40.61 5.68
C ARG A 472 5.32 39.71 6.60
N TYR A 473 5.12 39.82 7.91
CA TYR A 473 5.87 39.05 8.91
C TYR A 473 4.97 38.05 9.60
N TYR A 474 5.37 36.80 9.63
CA TYR A 474 4.59 35.68 10.14
C TYR A 474 5.30 35.03 11.32
N PHE A 475 4.53 34.65 12.30
CA PHE A 475 4.93 33.82 13.43
C PHE A 475 3.86 32.79 13.67
N ASP A 476 4.22 31.50 13.56
CA ASP A 476 3.35 30.38 13.86
C ASP A 476 3.95 29.52 14.97
N PHE A 477 3.14 29.25 15.98
CA PHE A 477 3.40 28.23 16.97
C PHE A 477 2.33 27.15 16.86
N SER A 478 2.74 25.91 16.70
CA SER A 478 1.83 24.77 16.73
C SER A 478 2.38 23.66 17.62
N GLY A 479 1.50 22.84 18.16
CA GLY A 479 1.92 21.73 18.96
C GLY A 479 0.82 20.74 19.19
N ALA A 480 1.18 19.50 19.48
CA ALA A 480 0.25 18.44 19.83
C ALA A 480 0.71 17.66 21.06
N ALA A 481 -0.19 17.51 22.02
CA ALA A 481 -0.05 16.52 23.09
C ALA A 481 -0.53 15.17 22.53
N VAL A 482 0.33 14.17 22.56
CA VAL A 482 0.09 12.82 22.05
C VAL A 482 0.12 11.80 23.18
N HIS A 483 -0.65 10.73 23.02
CA HIS A 483 -0.72 9.64 23.98
C HIS A 483 -0.53 8.29 23.26
N SER A 484 0.32 7.42 23.82
CA SER A 484 0.53 6.07 23.32
C SER A 484 0.26 5.01 24.40
N ALA A 485 -0.60 4.04 24.11
CA ALA A 485 -0.82 2.89 24.97
C ALA A 485 0.28 1.81 24.85
N LYS A 486 1.19 1.93 23.88
CA LYS A 486 2.33 1.01 23.68
C LYS A 486 3.44 1.19 24.71
N LEU A 487 3.48 2.33 25.39
CA LEU A 487 4.50 2.70 26.38
C LEU A 487 4.05 2.42 27.82
N ALA A 488 5.01 2.35 28.74
CA ALA A 488 4.77 2.10 30.16
C ALA A 488 3.95 3.26 30.80
N PRO A 489 3.16 2.99 31.84
CA PRO A 489 2.55 4.03 32.66
C PRO A 489 3.58 5.05 33.12
N GLY A 490 3.34 6.34 32.92
CA GLY A 490 4.29 7.42 33.19
C GLY A 490 5.08 7.92 31.94
N HIS A 491 5.19 7.09 30.90
CA HIS A 491 5.86 7.45 29.62
C HIS A 491 4.89 7.56 28.43
N ARG A 492 3.58 7.45 28.68
CA ARG A 492 2.54 7.43 27.62
C ARG A 492 2.24 8.77 26.97
N GLY A 493 2.65 9.88 27.57
CA GLY A 493 2.34 11.22 27.10
C GLY A 493 3.58 11.96 26.64
N ALA A 494 3.48 12.68 25.52
CA ALA A 494 4.53 13.59 25.06
C ALA A 494 3.91 14.83 24.39
N PHE A 495 4.69 15.93 24.32
CA PHE A 495 4.32 17.13 23.59
C PHE A 495 5.23 17.33 22.39
N SER A 496 4.64 17.62 21.24
CA SER A 496 5.31 17.79 19.95
C SER A 496 5.19 19.26 19.51
N PRO A 497 6.19 20.12 19.80
CA PRO A 497 6.15 21.53 19.41
C PRO A 497 6.69 21.77 18.00
N SER A 498 6.19 22.84 17.37
CA SER A 498 6.72 23.42 16.14
C SER A 498 6.62 24.95 16.17
N VAL A 499 7.66 25.61 15.68
CA VAL A 499 7.72 27.07 15.53
C VAL A 499 8.15 27.39 14.12
N THR A 500 7.46 28.37 13.49
CA THR A 500 7.81 28.88 12.16
C THR A 500 7.85 30.40 12.16
N LEU A 501 8.88 30.95 11.54
CA LEU A 501 9.00 32.36 11.21
C LEU A 501 8.94 32.50 9.70
N GLY A 502 8.18 33.48 9.21
CA GLY A 502 8.03 33.72 7.79
C GLY A 502 8.11 35.21 7.45
N TRP A 503 8.65 35.46 6.29
CA TRP A 503 8.71 36.81 5.72
C TRP A 503 8.22 36.75 4.27
N LYS A 504 7.10 37.44 4.01
CA LYS A 504 6.57 37.61 2.67
C LYS A 504 7.20 38.85 2.05
N ILE A 505 8.35 38.68 1.45
CA ILE A 505 9.18 39.70 0.84
C ILE A 505 8.43 40.40 -0.29
N GLY A 506 7.64 39.64 -1.07
CA GLY A 506 6.83 40.19 -2.16
C GLY A 506 5.85 41.29 -1.74
N ASN A 507 5.48 41.38 -0.45
CA ASN A 507 4.60 42.42 0.07
C ASN A 507 5.35 43.65 0.61
N GLU A 508 6.67 43.72 0.46
CA GLU A 508 7.44 44.89 0.85
C GLU A 508 7.40 45.98 -0.22
N ALA A 509 7.26 47.23 0.18
CA ALA A 509 7.13 48.36 -0.73
C ALA A 509 8.31 48.55 -1.71
N TRP A 510 9.50 48.03 -1.38
CA TRP A 510 10.67 48.09 -2.26
C TRP A 510 10.63 46.99 -3.35
N MET A 511 9.69 46.00 -3.26
CA MET A 511 9.44 45.00 -4.29
C MET A 511 8.42 45.46 -5.33
N ASP A 512 7.73 46.60 -5.09
CA ASP A 512 6.76 47.18 -6.04
C ASP A 512 7.40 47.43 -7.40
N GLY A 513 6.84 46.82 -8.47
CA GLY A 513 7.36 46.95 -9.82
C GLY A 513 8.53 45.99 -10.15
N SER A 514 8.87 45.06 -9.25
CA SER A 514 9.79 43.97 -9.58
C SER A 514 9.09 42.89 -10.45
N ASP A 515 9.87 41.99 -11.04
CA ASP A 515 9.34 40.83 -11.78
C ASP A 515 8.74 39.75 -10.86
N PHE A 516 8.87 39.90 -9.54
CA PHE A 516 8.28 39.01 -8.56
C PHE A 516 6.85 39.40 -8.20
N ASP A 517 5.89 38.53 -8.48
CA ASP A 517 4.50 38.68 -8.05
C ASP A 517 4.31 38.21 -6.60
N ASP A 518 5.13 37.26 -6.18
CA ASP A 518 5.17 36.72 -4.80
C ASP A 518 6.58 36.21 -4.49
N LEU A 519 7.02 36.42 -3.26
CA LEU A 519 8.24 35.83 -2.74
C LEU A 519 8.12 35.71 -1.22
N THR A 520 8.12 34.49 -0.73
CA THR A 520 8.01 34.20 0.69
C THR A 520 9.16 33.30 1.12
N VAL A 521 9.78 33.63 2.24
CA VAL A 521 10.82 32.83 2.88
C VAL A 521 10.34 32.46 4.28
N SER A 522 10.47 31.17 4.66
CA SER A 522 10.16 30.74 6.00
C SER A 522 11.20 29.79 6.56
N VAL A 523 11.33 29.78 7.88
CA VAL A 523 12.24 28.93 8.65
C VAL A 523 11.44 28.26 9.75
N SER A 524 11.54 26.93 9.85
CA SER A 524 10.79 26.12 10.81
C SER A 524 11.68 25.21 11.63
N GLY A 525 11.35 25.05 12.90
CA GLY A 525 11.93 24.04 13.79
C GLY A 525 10.83 23.23 14.49
N SER A 526 10.93 21.90 14.45
CA SER A 526 9.87 21.03 14.97
C SER A 526 10.43 19.78 15.66
N ILE A 527 9.69 19.27 16.66
CA ILE A 527 9.93 17.99 17.29
C ILE A 527 8.59 17.25 17.32
N LEU A 528 8.50 16.10 16.63
CA LEU A 528 7.33 15.23 16.69
C LEU A 528 7.67 13.95 17.42
N ASN A 529 6.79 13.59 18.36
CA ASN A 529 6.85 12.31 19.07
C ASN A 529 5.90 11.32 18.39
N GLN A 530 6.38 10.14 18.07
CA GLN A 530 5.61 9.13 17.35
C GLN A 530 5.78 7.73 17.94
N ASP A 531 4.76 6.89 17.78
CA ASP A 531 4.71 5.49 18.20
C ASP A 531 4.33 4.54 17.04
N ILE A 532 4.29 5.04 15.80
CA ILE A 532 3.94 4.24 14.63
C ILE A 532 5.00 3.16 14.34
N ASP A 533 6.27 3.44 14.59
CA ASP A 533 7.37 2.49 14.42
C ASP A 533 7.61 1.62 15.68
N ILE A 534 6.79 1.74 16.72
CA ILE A 534 6.80 0.81 17.84
C ILE A 534 5.93 -0.39 17.45
N ALA A 535 6.58 -1.54 17.19
CA ALA A 535 5.96 -2.70 16.57
C ALA A 535 4.84 -3.36 17.39
N GLY A 536 4.88 -3.27 18.73
CA GLY A 536 3.94 -4.00 19.57
C GLY A 536 3.62 -3.32 20.90
N TYR A 537 2.62 -3.86 21.56
CA TYR A 537 2.26 -3.48 22.92
C TYR A 537 3.12 -4.21 23.94
N TYR A 538 3.28 -3.61 25.13
CA TYR A 538 4.02 -4.18 26.25
C TYR A 538 5.48 -4.53 25.98
N LEU A 539 6.13 -3.90 25.01
CA LEU A 539 7.57 -4.10 24.76
C LEU A 539 8.44 -3.70 25.98
N TYR A 540 7.91 -2.85 26.83
CA TYR A 540 8.53 -2.45 28.10
C TYR A 540 8.46 -3.52 29.21
N ALA A 541 7.55 -4.51 29.07
CA ALA A 541 7.35 -5.54 30.09
C ALA A 541 8.17 -6.79 29.80
N PRO A 542 8.61 -7.54 30.84
CA PRO A 542 9.24 -8.83 30.64
C PRO A 542 8.23 -9.85 30.10
N THR A 543 8.70 -10.76 29.28
CA THR A 543 7.86 -11.85 28.77
C THR A 543 8.45 -13.21 29.08
N TRP A 544 7.57 -14.15 29.36
CA TRP A 544 7.91 -15.53 29.69
C TRP A 544 7.01 -16.46 28.89
N VAL A 545 7.58 -17.54 28.41
CA VAL A 545 6.83 -18.61 27.73
C VAL A 545 7.11 -19.94 28.40
N THR A 546 6.13 -20.83 28.36
CA THR A 546 6.33 -22.21 28.81
C THR A 546 6.96 -22.97 27.66
N ASP A 547 8.18 -23.49 27.87
CA ASP A 547 8.84 -24.36 26.91
C ASP A 547 8.15 -25.71 26.85
N ARG A 548 7.92 -26.21 25.64
CA ARG A 548 7.34 -27.54 25.40
C ARG A 548 8.37 -28.67 25.49
N TRP A 549 9.64 -28.34 25.43
CA TRP A 549 10.76 -29.28 25.48
C TRP A 549 11.32 -29.38 26.90
N GLY A 550 10.44 -29.70 27.87
CA GLY A 550 10.84 -29.95 29.24
C GLY A 550 11.81 -31.14 29.35
N TYR A 551 12.61 -31.17 30.38
CA TYR A 551 13.41 -32.35 30.72
C TYR A 551 12.47 -33.46 31.18
N GLY A 552 12.49 -34.61 30.52
CA GLY A 552 11.83 -35.79 31.05
C GLY A 552 12.49 -36.27 32.32
N TRP A 553 11.73 -36.50 33.37
CA TRP A 553 12.23 -37.18 34.57
C TRP A 553 12.40 -38.67 34.32
N ALA A 554 13.22 -39.30 35.15
CA ALA A 554 13.48 -40.76 35.04
C ALA A 554 12.20 -41.63 35.16
N ASP A 555 11.14 -41.12 35.71
CA ASP A 555 9.80 -41.74 35.84
C ASP A 555 8.90 -41.53 34.63
N GLY A 556 9.39 -40.82 33.60
CA GLY A 556 8.65 -40.49 32.40
C GLY A 556 7.73 -39.27 32.50
N ALA A 557 7.74 -38.56 33.62
CA ALA A 557 7.05 -37.29 33.75
C ALA A 557 7.80 -36.14 33.06
N ASP A 558 7.13 -35.43 32.19
CA ASP A 558 7.67 -34.23 31.55
C ASP A 558 7.62 -33.05 32.52
N SER A 559 8.75 -32.41 32.76
CA SER A 559 8.80 -31.15 33.47
C SER A 559 8.72 -30.01 32.48
N GLN A 560 7.70 -29.19 32.63
CA GLN A 560 7.63 -27.90 31.92
C GLN A 560 8.36 -26.83 32.72
N TYR A 561 9.14 -26.02 32.06
CA TYR A 561 9.77 -24.84 32.67
C TYR A 561 9.45 -23.59 31.87
N ALA A 562 9.37 -22.46 32.58
CA ALA A 562 9.19 -21.18 31.94
C ALA A 562 10.55 -20.55 31.62
N VAL A 563 10.68 -20.06 30.39
CA VAL A 563 11.88 -19.33 29.94
C VAL A 563 11.54 -17.87 29.70
N SER A 564 12.48 -17.00 30.06
CA SER A 564 12.38 -15.58 29.69
C SER A 564 12.65 -15.42 28.20
N THR A 565 11.78 -14.67 27.53
CA THR A 565 11.99 -14.30 26.13
C THR A 565 12.38 -12.84 25.96
N ARG A 566 12.23 -12.04 27.03
CA ARG A 566 12.56 -10.62 27.02
C ARG A 566 12.69 -10.06 28.43
N GLY A 567 13.67 -9.17 28.63
CA GLY A 567 13.80 -8.36 29.85
C GLY A 567 12.82 -7.17 29.89
N ALA A 568 12.72 -6.53 31.05
CA ALA A 568 11.90 -5.34 31.25
C ALA A 568 12.69 -4.06 30.97
N ASN A 569 12.03 -3.05 30.37
CA ASN A 569 12.52 -1.68 30.28
C ASN A 569 11.34 -0.70 30.30
N GLU A 570 10.96 -0.23 31.47
CA GLU A 570 9.87 0.72 31.63
C GLU A 570 10.21 2.15 31.16
N LEU A 571 11.49 2.41 30.82
CA LEU A 571 11.97 3.72 30.34
C LEU A 571 11.84 3.89 28.82
N LEU A 572 11.18 2.96 28.12
CA LEU A 572 10.89 3.12 26.70
C LEU A 572 10.08 4.40 26.46
N ASP A 573 10.52 5.18 25.47
CA ASP A 573 9.97 6.48 25.11
C ASP A 573 9.54 6.50 23.64
N PHE A 574 8.86 7.57 23.23
CA PHE A 574 8.51 7.84 21.85
C PHE A 574 9.76 7.94 20.97
N ILE A 575 9.60 7.53 19.72
CA ILE A 575 10.56 7.84 18.66
C ILE A 575 10.34 9.30 18.25
N LYS A 576 11.42 10.06 18.06
CA LYS A 576 11.36 11.51 17.86
C LYS A 576 11.83 11.87 16.45
N ARG A 577 10.96 12.53 15.68
CA ARG A 577 11.36 13.27 14.47
C ARG A 577 11.70 14.69 14.87
N LYS A 578 12.96 15.08 14.71
CA LYS A 578 13.40 16.47 14.82
C LYS A 578 13.65 17.01 13.43
N GLU A 579 13.19 18.20 13.13
CA GLU A 579 13.33 18.79 11.81
C GLU A 579 13.61 20.28 11.89
N PHE A 580 14.53 20.70 11.06
CA PHE A 580 14.76 22.08 10.72
C PHE A 580 14.58 22.25 9.20
N SER A 581 13.81 23.25 8.77
CA SER A 581 13.60 23.48 7.34
C SER A 581 13.61 24.97 7.00
N VAL A 582 14.09 25.27 5.79
CA VAL A 582 14.01 26.59 5.15
C VAL A 582 13.23 26.43 3.86
N ASN A 583 12.14 27.19 3.72
CA ASN A 583 11.27 27.12 2.55
C ASN A 583 11.27 28.47 1.84
N VAL A 584 11.34 28.43 0.52
CA VAL A 584 11.27 29.60 -0.36
C VAL A 584 10.24 29.33 -1.44
N ASN A 585 9.19 30.15 -1.47
CA ASN A 585 8.12 30.06 -2.47
C ASN A 585 8.09 31.35 -3.25
N GLY A 586 7.92 31.27 -4.56
CA GLY A 586 7.88 32.47 -5.38
C GLY A 586 7.06 32.34 -6.65
N ALA A 587 6.61 33.47 -7.15
CA ALA A 587 5.96 33.62 -8.43
C ALA A 587 6.53 34.84 -9.18
N LEU A 588 6.74 34.71 -10.49
CA LEU A 588 7.33 35.75 -11.34
C LEU A 588 6.51 35.87 -12.64
N PHE A 589 6.61 37.09 -13.23
CA PHE A 589 6.09 37.39 -14.58
C PHE A 589 4.59 37.15 -14.72
N ASP A 590 3.77 37.77 -13.91
CA ASP A 590 2.33 37.59 -13.81
C ASP A 590 1.97 36.12 -13.53
N ARG A 591 2.70 35.49 -12.57
CA ARG A 591 2.59 34.07 -12.17
C ARG A 591 2.85 33.08 -13.30
N THR A 592 3.51 33.53 -14.38
CA THR A 592 3.92 32.64 -15.48
C THR A 592 4.92 31.58 -15.01
N LEU A 593 5.81 31.96 -14.09
CA LEU A 593 6.77 31.05 -13.47
C LEU A 593 6.51 31.02 -11.96
N THR A 594 6.29 29.81 -11.42
CA THR A 594 6.19 29.59 -9.97
C THR A 594 7.23 28.57 -9.54
N PHE A 595 7.76 28.73 -8.34
CA PHE A 595 8.70 27.78 -7.76
C PHE A 595 8.48 27.64 -6.27
N ASP A 596 8.75 26.42 -5.78
CA ASP A 596 8.77 26.03 -4.38
C ASP A 596 10.07 25.29 -4.11
N ALA A 597 10.85 25.74 -3.14
CA ALA A 597 12.09 25.11 -2.73
C ALA A 597 12.10 24.92 -1.22
N SER A 598 12.42 23.72 -0.75
CA SER A 598 12.53 23.39 0.67
C SER A 598 13.84 22.67 0.94
N TYR A 599 14.71 23.30 1.74
CA TYR A 599 15.88 22.63 2.29
C TYR A 599 15.54 22.12 3.69
N PHE A 600 15.82 20.85 3.98
CA PHE A 600 15.48 20.24 5.25
C PHE A 600 16.61 19.39 5.83
N ILE A 601 16.72 19.43 7.14
CA ILE A 601 17.56 18.58 7.96
C ILE A 601 16.64 17.86 8.95
N GLN A 602 16.64 16.53 8.91
CA GLN A 602 15.82 15.69 9.78
C GLN A 602 16.67 14.73 10.59
N SER A 603 16.22 14.41 11.78
CA SER A 603 16.72 13.30 12.59
C SER A 603 15.55 12.48 13.10
N MET A 604 15.58 11.17 12.88
CA MET A 604 14.69 10.19 13.51
C MET A 604 15.45 9.48 14.60
N GLU A 605 15.10 9.71 15.84
CA GLU A 605 15.86 9.27 17.00
C GLU A 605 15.07 8.29 17.87
N GLY A 606 15.76 7.26 18.37
CA GLY A 606 15.22 6.33 19.34
C GLY A 606 14.41 5.19 18.76
N TYR A 607 14.70 4.71 17.55
CA TYR A 607 14.13 3.46 17.08
C TYR A 607 14.46 2.33 18.06
N LEU A 608 13.45 1.50 18.33
CA LEU A 608 13.59 0.41 19.29
C LEU A 608 14.38 -0.74 18.69
N ILE A 609 15.27 -1.29 19.51
CA ILE A 609 16.04 -2.51 19.21
C ILE A 609 16.05 -3.44 20.44
N ASP A 610 16.16 -4.74 20.19
CA ASP A 610 16.39 -5.81 21.17
C ASP A 610 17.80 -6.38 21.04
N ASN A 611 18.77 -5.53 21.14
CA ASN A 611 20.15 -5.74 20.77
C ASN A 611 20.86 -6.74 21.68
N THR A 612 21.46 -7.80 21.10
CA THR A 612 22.27 -8.79 21.80
C THR A 612 23.73 -8.39 21.95
N THR A 613 24.22 -7.43 21.20
CA THR A 613 25.65 -7.11 21.08
C THR A 613 26.18 -6.20 22.20
N THR A 614 25.35 -5.32 22.74
CA THR A 614 25.70 -4.42 23.85
C THR A 614 25.55 -5.05 25.23
N TRP A 615 24.95 -6.24 25.30
CA TRP A 615 24.71 -6.94 26.54
C TRP A 615 25.70 -8.07 26.76
N PRO A 616 26.06 -8.39 28.01
CA PRO A 616 26.89 -9.56 28.31
C PRO A 616 26.26 -10.85 27.76
N SER A 617 27.09 -11.77 27.27
CA SER A 617 26.61 -13.00 26.60
C SER A 617 25.71 -13.89 27.47
N HIS A 618 25.79 -13.78 28.79
CA HIS A 618 24.91 -14.51 29.70
C HIS A 618 23.46 -13.95 29.80
N MET A 619 23.20 -12.79 29.23
CA MET A 619 21.85 -12.24 29.18
C MET A 619 20.95 -12.92 28.12
N ALA A 620 21.54 -13.67 27.21
CA ALA A 620 20.85 -14.55 26.28
C ALA A 620 21.60 -15.87 26.16
N THR A 621 20.88 -16.99 26.13
CA THR A 621 21.45 -18.33 25.99
C THR A 621 20.73 -19.07 24.86
N SER A 622 21.45 -19.97 24.17
CA SER A 622 20.88 -20.79 23.10
C SER A 622 20.32 -22.13 23.59
N TYR A 623 20.70 -22.54 24.82
CA TYR A 623 20.17 -23.76 25.42
C TYR A 623 20.23 -23.69 26.96
N PRO A 624 19.09 -23.62 27.65
CA PRO A 624 17.75 -23.36 27.08
C PRO A 624 17.75 -22.03 26.33
N ASP A 625 16.91 -21.93 25.28
CA ASP A 625 16.75 -20.68 24.53
C ASP A 625 16.00 -19.67 25.40
N GLN A 626 16.72 -18.70 25.92
CA GLN A 626 16.14 -17.65 26.75
C GLN A 626 16.89 -16.32 26.60
N SER A 627 16.14 -15.21 26.79
CA SER A 627 16.69 -13.86 26.72
C SER A 627 16.15 -13.00 27.87
N PHE A 628 17.03 -12.26 28.52
CA PHE A 628 16.71 -11.20 29.49
C PHE A 628 17.00 -9.82 28.89
N ILE A 629 17.31 -9.76 27.60
CA ILE A 629 17.63 -8.52 26.91
C ILE A 629 16.32 -7.71 26.72
N PRO A 630 16.27 -6.46 27.18
CA PRO A 630 15.12 -5.61 27.00
C PRO A 630 15.16 -4.85 25.67
N TRP A 631 14.01 -4.43 25.17
CA TRP A 631 13.93 -3.40 24.14
C TRP A 631 14.47 -2.07 24.66
N MET A 632 15.12 -1.29 23.79
CA MET A 632 15.65 0.02 24.13
C MET A 632 15.56 0.99 22.96
N ASN A 633 15.37 2.29 23.24
CA ASN A 633 15.48 3.34 22.25
C ASN A 633 16.96 3.58 21.93
N TYR A 634 17.41 3.20 20.74
CA TYR A 634 18.84 3.24 20.43
C TYR A 634 19.17 3.80 19.05
N ASN A 635 18.62 3.24 17.97
CA ASN A 635 19.01 3.59 16.61
C ASN A 635 18.49 4.98 16.20
N ASN A 636 19.34 5.72 15.49
CA ASN A 636 19.03 7.04 14.96
C ASN A 636 19.41 7.14 13.48
N ASN A 637 18.57 7.80 12.72
CA ASN A 637 18.83 8.16 11.31
C ASN A 637 18.83 9.67 11.16
N GLY A 638 19.79 10.22 10.43
CA GLY A 638 19.82 11.59 9.96
C GLY A 638 19.48 11.63 8.47
N ARG A 639 18.77 12.68 8.05
CA ARG A 639 18.48 12.92 6.64
C ARG A 639 18.60 14.40 6.33
N THR A 640 19.27 14.72 5.23
CA THR A 640 19.39 16.10 4.71
C THR A 640 18.99 16.08 3.25
N GLY A 641 18.18 17.04 2.83
CA GLY A 641 17.70 17.08 1.45
C GLY A 641 17.23 18.43 0.98
N LEU A 642 17.04 18.51 -0.33
CA LEU A 642 16.47 19.61 -1.08
C LEU A 642 15.28 19.11 -1.88
N ASP A 643 14.14 19.75 -1.73
CA ASP A 643 12.92 19.51 -2.46
C ASP A 643 12.61 20.72 -3.33
N LEU A 644 12.40 20.55 -4.62
CA LEU A 644 12.24 21.62 -5.61
C LEU A 644 11.11 21.31 -6.58
N SER A 645 10.22 22.28 -6.75
CA SER A 645 9.17 22.29 -7.77
C SER A 645 9.25 23.60 -8.55
N ILE A 646 9.24 23.53 -9.88
CA ILE A 646 9.22 24.71 -10.76
C ILE A 646 8.12 24.46 -11.79
N ASN A 647 7.21 25.43 -11.95
CA ASN A 647 6.12 25.35 -12.93
C ASN A 647 6.12 26.61 -13.78
N TYR A 648 6.04 26.42 -15.09
CA TYR A 648 5.89 27.46 -16.10
C TYR A 648 4.56 27.28 -16.81
N ASN A 649 3.70 28.31 -16.77
CA ASN A 649 2.39 28.30 -17.40
C ASN A 649 2.20 29.59 -18.18
N LYS A 650 2.04 29.52 -19.49
CA LYS A 650 1.82 30.71 -20.32
C LYS A 650 0.86 30.43 -21.48
N THR A 651 -0.04 31.37 -21.71
CA THR A 651 -0.96 31.34 -22.86
C THR A 651 -0.48 32.30 -23.93
N PHE A 652 -0.39 31.83 -25.16
CA PHE A 652 0.01 32.60 -26.36
C PHE A 652 -1.16 32.58 -27.35
N GLY A 653 -2.08 33.54 -27.27
CA GLY A 653 -3.31 33.53 -28.04
C GLY A 653 -4.16 32.29 -27.68
N ASP A 654 -4.42 31.43 -28.67
CA ASP A 654 -5.18 30.18 -28.44
C ASP A 654 -4.33 28.98 -27.98
N PHE A 655 -3.01 29.17 -27.83
CA PHE A 655 -2.09 28.14 -27.42
C PHE A 655 -1.67 28.33 -25.95
N ALA A 656 -1.93 27.33 -25.11
CA ALA A 656 -1.49 27.28 -23.72
C ALA A 656 -0.35 26.27 -23.54
N LEU A 657 0.76 26.70 -22.95
CA LEU A 657 1.92 25.89 -22.63
C LEU A 657 2.07 25.78 -21.11
N SER A 658 2.10 24.55 -20.62
CA SER A 658 2.43 24.23 -19.22
C SER A 658 3.61 23.27 -19.18
N PHE A 659 4.61 23.61 -18.36
CA PHE A 659 5.78 22.77 -18.11
C PHE A 659 6.08 22.76 -16.61
N GLY A 660 6.27 21.56 -16.04
CA GLY A 660 6.61 21.39 -14.64
C GLY A 660 7.87 20.52 -14.47
N LEU A 661 8.69 20.90 -13.50
CA LEU A 661 9.85 20.13 -13.05
C LEU A 661 9.76 19.92 -11.55
N ASN A 662 9.73 18.67 -11.11
CA ASN A 662 9.74 18.28 -9.72
C ASN A 662 10.96 17.40 -9.43
N THR A 663 11.70 17.72 -8.40
CA THR A 663 12.86 16.93 -7.97
C THR A 663 13.05 16.98 -6.46
N THR A 664 13.50 15.86 -5.90
CA THR A 664 13.92 15.80 -4.50
C THR A 664 15.21 15.01 -4.41
N ILE A 665 16.21 15.63 -3.82
CA ILE A 665 17.52 15.02 -3.61
C ILE A 665 17.75 14.97 -2.11
N TYR A 666 18.01 13.78 -1.58
CA TYR A 666 18.30 13.61 -0.16
C TYR A 666 19.32 12.51 0.09
N GLU A 667 20.02 12.64 1.18
CA GLU A 667 20.90 11.62 1.73
C GLU A 667 20.39 11.18 3.10
N THR A 668 20.45 9.89 3.36
CA THR A 668 20.10 9.31 4.66
C THR A 668 21.32 8.61 5.24
N LEU A 669 21.67 8.96 6.46
CA LEU A 669 22.80 8.38 7.20
C LEU A 669 22.31 7.78 8.52
N ALA A 670 22.84 6.62 8.87
CA ALA A 670 22.72 6.10 10.23
C ALA A 670 23.64 6.92 11.15
N THR A 671 23.06 7.71 12.06
CA THR A 671 23.82 8.52 13.00
C THR A 671 24.13 7.78 14.29
N ARG A 672 23.38 6.73 14.60
CA ARG A 672 23.61 5.78 15.67
C ARG A 672 23.05 4.43 15.29
N ARG A 673 23.89 3.40 15.28
CA ARG A 673 23.50 2.02 15.00
C ARG A 673 24.09 1.11 16.07
N ASP A 674 23.42 -0.03 16.26
CA ASP A 674 24.00 -1.17 16.89
C ASP A 674 24.66 -2.05 15.82
N GLU A 675 25.97 -1.96 15.70
CA GLU A 675 26.76 -2.67 14.70
C GLU A 675 27.91 -3.37 15.37
N VAL A 676 28.14 -4.61 14.99
CA VAL A 676 29.38 -5.34 15.32
C VAL A 676 30.38 -5.06 14.21
N TYR A 677 31.41 -4.30 14.52
CA TYR A 677 32.58 -4.17 13.64
C TYR A 677 33.43 -5.42 13.78
N THR A 678 33.41 -6.28 12.77
CA THR A 678 34.29 -7.47 12.69
C THR A 678 35.60 -7.14 12.00
#